data_d1accd82e40c86d11c4a86f0cd6f7a53
#
_entry.id   d1accd82e40c86d11c4a86f0cd6f7a53
#
_cell.length_a   1.000
_cell.length_b   1.000
_cell.length_c   1.000
_cell.angle_alpha   90.00
_cell.angle_beta   90.00
_cell.angle_gamma   90.00
#
_symmetry.space_group_name_H-M   'P 1'
#
loop_
_entity.id
_entity.type
_entity.pdbx_description
1 polymer ?
#
loop_
_entity_poly.entity_id
_entity_poly.type
_entity_poly.pdbx_seq_one_letter_code
_entity_poly.pdbx_strand_id
1 'polypeptide(L)'
;MKNAQLLFAFCICLFCSVIKAQQSESPRKKINFNREWKYAHGDVRGAERIGYNDSGWETVGVPHSFSIPYFMSKDFYVGYGWYRKSFRLSEDDLKKCTFIEFDGVFQEAEIYINGQKVGSHVGGYTGFSVDVTKAVKAGNNEMAVRVNNIWKPDVAPRAGEHVFSGGIYRNVRLVQKSKTYIDWYGTFVITPELKENRGKASTVKVATEVCNRSSLSSEYKLVTEVRKLNGEAVTSVTTTEYVGANDSKQFVQVTPAVNEPELWHPAHPSLYKLVSLLYKGNELLDSEETVFGFRWFEWTADRGFFLNGEHLFFKGANVHQDQAGWGDAVTEAAMRRDVKQMKEAGFDFIRGSHYPHAPAFSKACDEMGMLFWAEAPFWGIGGFGPDGYWNSSAYPVYDKHRPGFDASALQQLGEMIRIHRNHPSIVAWSMCNEAFFSAPEAMDGVRELLKKMVALSHQLDPTRPAAIGGAQRPLGVGRIDKLGDIGGYNGDGATQPDFLNPGIPGVVSEYGSTTADRPGEYMPGWGDLEKNDGWKGYEWRSGQAIWCGFDHGSIAGSQLGKMGIVDYFRIPKRSWYWYRNEYNHIAPPEWAKPGIPAKLKLEADKTMGIRIDGTDDVQLTVTVLDAQGKEISNSPEVTLKLVAGPGEFPTGCLLYTSDAADDLT
;
A
#
# COMPACT_ATOMS: atom_id res chain seq x y z
N MET A 1 39.30 81.80 -2.58
CA MET A 1 40.27 80.68 -2.55
C MET A 1 39.77 79.60 -1.64
N LYS A 2 39.29 78.59 -2.20
CA LYS A 2 39.29 77.17 -1.73
C LYS A 2 38.36 76.36 -2.63
N ASN A 3 38.96 75.45 -3.39
CA ASN A 3 38.32 74.56 -4.33
C ASN A 3 37.41 73.54 -3.57
N ALA A 4 36.20 73.39 -4.03
CA ALA A 4 35.36 72.27 -3.69
C ALA A 4 35.22 71.35 -4.89
N GLN A 5 35.85 70.20 -4.86
CA GLN A 5 35.68 69.13 -5.85
C GLN A 5 34.36 68.38 -5.52
N LEU A 6 33.46 68.40 -6.54
CA LEU A 6 32.26 67.52 -6.53
C LEU A 6 32.68 66.13 -7.00
N LEU A 7 32.51 65.13 -6.11
CA LEU A 7 32.58 63.71 -6.43
C LEU A 7 31.18 63.27 -6.88
N PHE A 8 31.01 62.91 -8.14
CA PHE A 8 29.82 62.25 -8.65
C PHE A 8 29.96 60.74 -8.41
N ALA A 9 29.22 60.25 -7.44
CA ALA A 9 29.08 58.81 -7.23
C ALA A 9 27.97 58.25 -8.13
N PHE A 10 28.34 57.47 -9.14
CA PHE A 10 27.41 56.72 -9.99
C PHE A 10 26.94 55.46 -9.24
N CYS A 11 25.75 55.52 -8.66
CA CYS A 11 25.08 54.30 -8.17
C CYS A 11 24.50 53.53 -9.34
N ILE A 12 25.17 52.46 -9.77
CA ILE A 12 24.59 51.46 -10.65
C ILE A 12 23.69 50.56 -9.79
N CYS A 13 22.40 50.83 -9.79
CA CYS A 13 21.40 49.89 -9.31
C CYS A 13 21.28 48.73 -10.27
N LEU A 14 21.95 47.60 -9.99
CA LEU A 14 21.65 46.33 -10.62
C LEU A 14 20.27 45.89 -10.12
N PHE A 15 19.26 46.12 -10.95
CA PHE A 15 17.97 45.42 -10.81
C PHE A 15 18.20 43.92 -11.12
N CYS A 16 18.55 43.13 -10.17
CA CYS A 16 18.33 41.67 -10.24
C CYS A 16 16.82 41.45 -10.27
N SER A 17 16.24 41.40 -11.45
CA SER A 17 14.92 40.86 -11.66
C SER A 17 14.98 39.36 -11.31
N VAL A 18 14.65 39.02 -10.09
CA VAL A 18 14.31 37.65 -9.73
C VAL A 18 13.02 37.36 -10.48
N ILE A 19 13.14 36.79 -11.67
CA ILE A 19 12.02 36.13 -12.33
C ILE A 19 11.65 34.95 -11.42
N LYS A 20 10.74 35.17 -10.47
CA LYS A 20 9.96 34.07 -9.89
C LYS A 20 9.27 33.42 -11.08
N ALA A 21 9.79 32.31 -11.56
CA ALA A 21 9.05 31.46 -12.45
C ALA A 21 7.72 31.21 -11.75
N GLN A 22 6.65 31.82 -12.23
CA GLN A 22 5.29 31.55 -11.81
C GLN A 22 5.08 30.10 -12.20
N GLN A 23 5.14 29.19 -11.22
CA GLN A 23 4.76 27.81 -11.44
C GLN A 23 3.29 27.89 -11.90
N SER A 24 3.06 27.69 -13.19
CA SER A 24 1.70 27.59 -13.70
C SER A 24 1.05 26.44 -12.97
N GLU A 25 -0.09 26.69 -12.34
CA GLU A 25 -0.86 25.63 -11.69
C GLU A 25 -1.05 24.49 -12.69
N SER A 26 -0.86 23.26 -12.22
CA SER A 26 -1.05 22.07 -13.06
C SER A 26 -2.46 22.09 -13.65
N PRO A 27 -2.62 21.93 -14.99
CA PRO A 27 -3.95 21.82 -15.60
C PRO A 27 -4.73 20.61 -15.06
N ARG A 28 -4.02 19.62 -14.51
CA ARG A 28 -4.61 18.46 -13.83
C ARG A 28 -5.10 18.88 -12.44
N LYS A 29 -6.37 18.63 -12.17
CA LYS A 29 -6.94 18.80 -10.83
C LYS A 29 -7.20 17.44 -10.21
N LYS A 30 -6.69 17.22 -8.99
CA LYS A 30 -7.01 16.04 -8.15
C LYS A 30 -7.81 16.54 -6.95
N ILE A 31 -9.07 16.17 -6.87
CA ILE A 31 -9.99 16.60 -5.81
C ILE A 31 -10.25 15.40 -4.92
N ASN A 32 -10.03 15.58 -3.61
CA ASN A 32 -10.37 14.56 -2.62
C ASN A 32 -11.89 14.35 -2.60
N PHE A 33 -12.32 13.10 -2.70
CA PHE A 33 -13.72 12.71 -2.76
C PHE A 33 -14.15 11.85 -1.56
N ASN A 34 -13.34 11.82 -0.51
CA ASN A 34 -13.56 10.93 0.63
C ASN A 34 -14.75 11.32 1.51
N ARG A 35 -15.13 12.57 1.58
CA ARG A 35 -16.14 13.06 2.54
C ARG A 35 -17.56 13.01 2.00
N GLU A 36 -18.54 13.03 2.92
CA GLU A 36 -19.96 13.27 2.61
C GLU A 36 -20.59 12.26 1.63
N TRP A 37 -20.31 10.99 1.85
CA TRP A 37 -21.02 9.92 1.18
C TRP A 37 -22.29 9.56 1.95
N LYS A 38 -23.32 9.16 1.21
CA LYS A 38 -24.50 8.48 1.76
C LYS A 38 -24.29 6.99 1.58
N TYR A 39 -24.52 6.23 2.64
CA TYR A 39 -24.31 4.78 2.66
C TYR A 39 -25.56 4.04 3.14
N ALA A 40 -25.83 2.90 2.52
CA ALA A 40 -26.87 1.98 2.95
C ALA A 40 -26.43 0.52 2.80
N HIS A 41 -26.71 -0.28 3.81
CA HIS A 41 -26.56 -1.73 3.76
C HIS A 41 -27.61 -2.36 2.82
N GLY A 42 -27.22 -3.46 2.15
CA GLY A 42 -28.10 -4.26 1.33
C GLY A 42 -28.14 -3.83 -0.12
N ASP A 43 -28.82 -4.61 -0.95
CA ASP A 43 -28.98 -4.32 -2.37
C ASP A 43 -30.24 -3.46 -2.61
N VAL A 44 -30.05 -2.17 -2.58
CA VAL A 44 -31.14 -1.19 -2.64
C VAL A 44 -31.57 -0.95 -4.09
N ARG A 45 -32.77 -1.40 -4.44
CA ARG A 45 -33.31 -1.26 -5.79
C ARG A 45 -33.52 0.19 -6.19
N GLY A 46 -32.96 0.60 -7.31
CA GLY A 46 -33.14 1.92 -7.90
C GLY A 46 -32.21 3.00 -7.30
N ALA A 47 -31.28 2.60 -6.44
CA ALA A 47 -30.30 3.50 -5.82
C ALA A 47 -29.35 4.18 -6.84
N GLU A 48 -29.27 3.67 -8.06
CA GLU A 48 -28.51 4.27 -9.17
C GLU A 48 -29.23 5.49 -9.80
N ARG A 49 -30.53 5.68 -9.55
CA ARG A 49 -31.35 6.66 -10.27
C ARG A 49 -31.10 8.09 -9.80
N ILE A 50 -31.22 9.02 -10.74
CA ILE A 50 -31.23 10.46 -10.44
C ILE A 50 -32.42 10.78 -9.53
N GLY A 51 -32.18 11.63 -8.50
CA GLY A 51 -33.21 12.07 -7.55
C GLY A 51 -33.70 10.94 -6.64
N TYR A 52 -32.95 9.84 -6.50
CA TYR A 52 -33.27 8.84 -5.48
C TYR A 52 -33.23 9.48 -4.09
N ASN A 53 -34.21 9.21 -3.26
CA ASN A 53 -34.29 9.77 -1.91
C ASN A 53 -33.37 8.95 -0.96
N ASP A 54 -32.16 9.45 -0.72
CA ASP A 54 -31.18 8.91 0.20
C ASP A 54 -31.08 9.66 1.55
N SER A 55 -32.08 10.48 1.87
CA SER A 55 -32.09 11.28 3.10
C SER A 55 -32.04 10.46 4.39
N GLY A 56 -32.55 9.22 4.35
CA GLY A 56 -32.51 8.28 5.47
C GLY A 56 -31.23 7.44 5.52
N TRP A 57 -30.30 7.64 4.58
CA TRP A 57 -29.04 6.89 4.57
C TRP A 57 -28.03 7.51 5.54
N GLU A 58 -27.14 6.68 6.06
CA GLU A 58 -26.03 7.10 6.88
C GLU A 58 -25.11 8.05 6.11
N THR A 59 -24.57 9.07 6.78
CA THR A 59 -23.53 9.93 6.19
C THR A 59 -22.18 9.44 6.67
N VAL A 60 -21.33 9.01 5.74
CA VAL A 60 -20.01 8.43 6.04
C VAL A 60 -18.91 9.17 5.28
N GLY A 61 -17.69 9.09 5.80
CA GLY A 61 -16.47 9.34 5.04
C GLY A 61 -15.92 8.03 4.48
N VAL A 62 -15.12 8.08 3.41
CA VAL A 62 -14.26 6.98 3.00
C VAL A 62 -12.81 7.35 3.37
N PRO A 63 -11.98 6.38 3.74
CA PRO A 63 -12.17 4.93 3.79
C PRO A 63 -13.34 4.49 4.68
N HIS A 64 -14.16 3.54 4.20
CA HIS A 64 -15.30 2.99 4.92
C HIS A 64 -15.48 1.51 4.60
N SER A 65 -15.72 0.69 5.63
CA SER A 65 -16.06 -0.72 5.45
C SER A 65 -17.48 -1.04 5.92
N PHE A 66 -18.05 -2.12 5.41
CA PHE A 66 -19.39 -2.58 5.79
C PHE A 66 -19.51 -2.96 7.26
N SER A 67 -18.39 -3.24 7.92
CA SER A 67 -18.33 -3.77 9.29
C SER A 67 -17.57 -2.83 10.23
N ILE A 68 -17.80 -1.54 10.14
CA ILE A 68 -17.30 -0.55 11.12
C ILE A 68 -18.34 -0.39 12.24
N PRO A 69 -17.95 -0.43 13.53
CA PRO A 69 -16.61 -0.76 14.05
C PRO A 69 -16.31 -2.26 14.04
N TYR A 70 -15.04 -2.63 13.78
CA TYR A 70 -14.61 -4.02 13.72
C TYR A 70 -13.50 -4.32 14.74
N PHE A 71 -13.63 -5.44 15.49
CA PHE A 71 -12.73 -5.85 16.57
C PHE A 71 -12.38 -7.34 16.51
N MET A 72 -11.79 -7.79 15.41
CA MET A 72 -11.37 -9.18 15.21
C MET A 72 -12.51 -10.21 15.38
N SER A 73 -13.75 -9.80 15.09
CA SER A 73 -14.89 -10.71 15.08
C SER A 73 -14.81 -11.67 13.88
N LYS A 74 -15.26 -12.90 14.06
CA LYS A 74 -15.51 -13.82 12.94
C LYS A 74 -16.77 -13.44 12.17
N ASP A 75 -17.68 -12.73 12.83
CA ASP A 75 -18.91 -12.23 12.25
C ASP A 75 -18.66 -10.87 11.65
N PHE A 76 -18.80 -10.78 10.34
CA PHE A 76 -18.78 -9.54 9.58
C PHE A 76 -19.81 -9.60 8.45
N TYR A 77 -20.24 -8.45 8.00
CA TYR A 77 -21.28 -8.40 6.99
C TYR A 77 -20.78 -8.91 5.63
N VAL A 78 -21.55 -9.78 5.02
CA VAL A 78 -21.34 -10.28 3.66
C VAL A 78 -22.60 -10.00 2.83
N GLY A 79 -22.45 -9.21 1.79
CA GLY A 79 -23.58 -8.81 0.96
C GLY A 79 -23.28 -7.56 0.17
N TYR A 80 -24.33 -6.81 -0.13
CA TYR A 80 -24.24 -5.57 -0.89
C TYR A 80 -24.24 -4.35 0.03
N GLY A 81 -23.62 -3.27 -0.45
CA GLY A 81 -23.73 -1.94 0.09
C GLY A 81 -23.78 -0.93 -1.05
N TRP A 82 -24.51 0.15 -0.82
CA TRP A 82 -24.61 1.25 -1.78
C TRP A 82 -24.04 2.52 -1.17
N TYR A 83 -23.27 3.22 -1.99
CA TYR A 83 -22.71 4.54 -1.70
C TYR A 83 -23.28 5.55 -2.69
N ARG A 84 -23.66 6.74 -2.22
CA ARG A 84 -24.09 7.84 -3.09
C ARG A 84 -23.37 9.12 -2.73
N LYS A 85 -23.10 9.96 -3.73
CA LYS A 85 -22.46 11.25 -3.55
C LYS A 85 -22.91 12.22 -4.61
N SER A 86 -23.27 13.44 -4.18
CA SER A 86 -23.52 14.56 -5.10
C SER A 86 -22.28 15.43 -5.24
N PHE A 87 -22.04 15.93 -6.44
CA PHE A 87 -20.93 16.84 -6.75
C PHE A 87 -21.31 17.80 -7.86
N ARG A 88 -20.56 18.89 -8.00
CA ARG A 88 -20.87 19.94 -8.96
C ARG A 88 -19.70 20.19 -9.89
N LEU A 89 -19.99 20.32 -11.19
CA LEU A 89 -19.04 20.73 -12.22
C LEU A 89 -19.50 22.02 -12.90
N SER A 90 -18.54 22.85 -13.34
CA SER A 90 -18.78 24.02 -14.15
C SER A 90 -18.81 23.67 -15.63
N GLU A 91 -19.26 24.59 -16.48
CA GLU A 91 -19.17 24.47 -17.95
C GLU A 91 -17.70 24.32 -18.43
N ASP A 92 -16.77 24.96 -17.73
CA ASP A 92 -15.35 24.84 -18.06
C ASP A 92 -14.76 23.46 -17.72
N ASP A 93 -15.27 22.83 -16.67
CA ASP A 93 -14.87 21.47 -16.29
C ASP A 93 -15.27 20.45 -17.38
N LEU A 94 -16.37 20.68 -18.11
CA LEU A 94 -16.82 19.80 -19.20
C LEU A 94 -15.92 19.84 -20.45
N LYS A 95 -15.02 20.82 -20.56
CA LYS A 95 -14.00 20.88 -21.63
C LYS A 95 -12.88 19.89 -21.40
N LYS A 96 -12.79 19.31 -20.20
CA LYS A 96 -11.77 18.37 -19.74
C LYS A 96 -12.27 16.93 -19.77
N CYS A 97 -11.37 15.97 -19.64
CA CYS A 97 -11.69 14.60 -19.30
C CYS A 97 -11.83 14.49 -17.78
N THR A 98 -12.87 13.82 -17.32
CA THR A 98 -13.16 13.63 -15.89
C THR A 98 -13.12 12.14 -15.55
N PHE A 99 -12.38 11.81 -14.50
CA PHE A 99 -12.19 10.45 -14.00
C PHE A 99 -12.57 10.38 -12.54
N ILE A 100 -13.06 9.22 -12.12
CA ILE A 100 -13.12 8.83 -10.71
C ILE A 100 -12.07 7.76 -10.48
N GLU A 101 -11.12 8.04 -9.60
CA GLU A 101 -10.03 7.14 -9.23
C GLU A 101 -10.28 6.59 -7.82
N PHE A 102 -10.27 5.26 -7.70
CA PHE A 102 -10.41 4.52 -6.45
C PHE A 102 -9.08 3.85 -6.12
N ASP A 103 -8.61 3.93 -4.88
CA ASP A 103 -7.43 3.20 -4.43
C ASP A 103 -7.75 1.75 -4.02
N GLY A 104 -9.04 1.44 -3.82
CA GLY A 104 -9.50 0.08 -3.54
C GLY A 104 -10.97 0.04 -3.12
N VAL A 105 -11.70 -0.94 -3.66
CA VAL A 105 -13.09 -1.26 -3.32
C VAL A 105 -13.23 -2.76 -3.22
N PHE A 106 -13.64 -3.29 -2.08
CA PHE A 106 -13.73 -4.72 -1.89
C PHE A 106 -15.17 -5.22 -2.02
N GLN A 107 -15.41 -6.20 -2.96
CA GLN A 107 -14.47 -6.69 -3.98
C GLN A 107 -15.01 -6.51 -5.41
N GLU A 108 -16.31 -6.23 -5.58
CA GLU A 108 -16.91 -5.88 -6.86
C GLU A 108 -17.59 -4.53 -6.73
N ALA A 109 -17.33 -3.65 -7.69
CA ALA A 109 -17.90 -2.33 -7.76
C ALA A 109 -18.59 -2.09 -9.11
N GLU A 110 -19.78 -1.51 -9.07
CA GLU A 110 -20.47 -0.94 -10.23
C GLU A 110 -20.64 0.56 -10.01
N ILE A 111 -20.19 1.36 -10.95
CA ILE A 111 -20.15 2.82 -10.83
C ILE A 111 -21.18 3.44 -11.78
N TYR A 112 -22.00 4.32 -11.23
CA TYR A 112 -23.07 5.03 -11.95
C TYR A 112 -22.87 6.53 -11.79
N ILE A 113 -23.03 7.27 -12.89
CA ILE A 113 -23.09 8.73 -12.91
C ILE A 113 -24.41 9.14 -13.56
N ASN A 114 -25.19 9.96 -12.87
CA ASN A 114 -26.48 10.46 -13.35
C ASN A 114 -27.42 9.32 -13.84
N GLY A 115 -27.43 8.19 -13.11
CA GLY A 115 -28.25 7.02 -13.43
C GLY A 115 -27.69 6.11 -14.51
N GLN A 116 -26.59 6.47 -15.16
CA GLN A 116 -25.93 5.67 -16.20
C GLN A 116 -24.78 4.89 -15.60
N LYS A 117 -24.71 3.56 -15.85
CA LYS A 117 -23.54 2.75 -15.52
C LYS A 117 -22.36 3.17 -16.41
N VAL A 118 -21.27 3.62 -15.78
CA VAL A 118 -20.08 4.12 -16.47
C VAL A 118 -18.87 3.20 -16.36
N GLY A 119 -18.90 2.27 -15.41
CA GLY A 119 -17.80 1.32 -15.23
C GLY A 119 -18.10 0.28 -14.17
N SER A 120 -17.20 -0.68 -14.07
CA SER A 120 -17.18 -1.69 -13.00
C SER A 120 -15.75 -2.18 -12.81
N HIS A 121 -15.47 -2.70 -11.63
CA HIS A 121 -14.19 -3.33 -11.31
C HIS A 121 -14.43 -4.56 -10.46
N VAL A 122 -13.61 -5.59 -10.69
CA VAL A 122 -13.63 -6.85 -9.93
C VAL A 122 -12.20 -7.10 -9.44
N GLY A 123 -12.05 -7.27 -8.13
CA GLY A 123 -10.77 -7.39 -7.46
C GLY A 123 -10.70 -6.42 -6.28
N GLY A 124 -10.44 -6.95 -5.07
CA GLY A 124 -10.65 -6.17 -3.85
C GLY A 124 -9.48 -5.26 -3.46
N TYR A 125 -8.26 -5.53 -3.92
CA TYR A 125 -7.05 -4.96 -3.32
C TYR A 125 -6.28 -3.99 -4.19
N THR A 126 -6.72 -3.76 -5.40
CA THR A 126 -6.07 -2.85 -6.35
C THR A 126 -6.94 -1.64 -6.66
N GLY A 127 -6.28 -0.53 -6.98
CA GLY A 127 -6.94 0.68 -7.43
C GLY A 127 -7.33 0.61 -8.90
N PHE A 128 -8.28 1.45 -9.29
CA PHE A 128 -8.73 1.58 -10.67
C PHE A 128 -9.24 3.00 -10.98
N SER A 129 -9.29 3.34 -12.25
CA SER A 129 -9.75 4.63 -12.77
C SER A 129 -10.92 4.43 -13.73
N VAL A 130 -11.98 5.22 -13.56
CA VAL A 130 -13.18 5.18 -14.41
C VAL A 130 -13.34 6.50 -15.15
N ASP A 131 -13.36 6.46 -16.49
CA ASP A 131 -13.66 7.63 -17.32
C ASP A 131 -15.17 7.94 -17.27
N VAL A 132 -15.52 9.06 -16.68
CA VAL A 132 -16.91 9.52 -16.53
C VAL A 132 -17.23 10.73 -17.42
N THR A 133 -16.31 11.12 -18.29
CA THR A 133 -16.38 12.34 -19.11
C THR A 133 -17.69 12.49 -19.86
N LYS A 134 -18.21 11.39 -20.42
CA LYS A 134 -19.44 11.42 -21.22
C LYS A 134 -20.74 11.41 -20.40
N ALA A 135 -20.65 11.09 -19.11
CA ALA A 135 -21.82 10.94 -18.23
C ALA A 135 -22.02 12.13 -17.30
N VAL A 136 -21.02 12.98 -17.15
CA VAL A 136 -21.11 14.19 -16.33
C VAL A 136 -21.73 15.35 -17.09
N LYS A 137 -22.34 16.30 -16.35
CA LYS A 137 -22.97 17.51 -16.87
C LYS A 137 -22.58 18.74 -16.04
N ALA A 138 -22.80 19.93 -16.58
CA ALA A 138 -22.69 21.16 -15.81
C ALA A 138 -23.76 21.21 -14.71
N GLY A 139 -23.41 21.80 -13.59
CA GLY A 139 -24.27 21.81 -12.40
C GLY A 139 -24.13 20.53 -11.58
N ASN A 140 -25.22 20.11 -10.98
CA ASN A 140 -25.23 18.96 -10.06
C ASN A 140 -25.17 17.62 -10.81
N ASN A 141 -24.29 16.76 -10.34
CA ASN A 141 -24.14 15.37 -10.74
C ASN A 141 -24.37 14.48 -9.53
N GLU A 142 -24.90 13.29 -9.77
CA GLU A 142 -25.10 12.25 -8.78
C GLU A 142 -24.27 11.03 -9.16
N MET A 143 -23.45 10.56 -8.24
CA MET A 143 -22.71 9.31 -8.36
C MET A 143 -23.32 8.29 -7.41
N ALA A 144 -23.46 7.05 -7.88
CA ALA A 144 -23.81 5.91 -7.06
C ALA A 144 -22.80 4.79 -7.31
N VAL A 145 -22.41 4.08 -6.26
CA VAL A 145 -21.50 2.94 -6.33
C VAL A 145 -22.17 1.78 -5.60
N ARG A 146 -22.41 0.70 -6.34
CA ARG A 146 -22.89 -0.57 -5.80
C ARG A 146 -21.69 -1.46 -5.54
N VAL A 147 -21.54 -1.93 -4.32
CA VAL A 147 -20.41 -2.73 -3.88
C VAL A 147 -20.89 -4.03 -3.26
N ASN A 148 -20.17 -5.13 -3.46
CA ASN A 148 -20.38 -6.35 -2.67
C ASN A 148 -19.04 -7.02 -2.32
N ASN A 149 -19.04 -7.75 -1.19
CA ASN A 149 -17.92 -8.59 -0.74
C ASN A 149 -18.28 -10.08 -0.76
N ILE A 150 -19.24 -10.47 -1.59
CA ILE A 150 -19.70 -11.84 -1.75
C ILE A 150 -18.60 -12.66 -2.42
N TRP A 151 -18.22 -13.75 -1.79
CA TRP A 151 -17.24 -14.68 -2.32
C TRP A 151 -17.63 -15.27 -3.66
N LYS A 152 -16.66 -15.36 -4.55
CA LYS A 152 -16.80 -16.01 -5.84
C LYS A 152 -15.60 -16.93 -6.09
N PRO A 153 -15.84 -18.15 -6.59
CA PRO A 153 -14.75 -19.10 -6.82
C PRO A 153 -13.86 -18.72 -8.01
N ASP A 154 -14.27 -17.76 -8.83
CA ASP A 154 -13.58 -17.25 -10.00
C ASP A 154 -12.95 -15.84 -9.79
N VAL A 155 -12.87 -15.36 -8.55
CA VAL A 155 -12.23 -14.08 -8.19
C VAL A 155 -11.12 -14.34 -7.16
N ALA A 156 -9.93 -13.82 -7.42
CA ALA A 156 -8.82 -13.89 -6.48
C ALA A 156 -8.89 -12.76 -5.43
N PRO A 157 -8.67 -13.06 -4.15
CA PRO A 157 -8.40 -14.35 -3.54
C PRO A 157 -9.69 -15.17 -3.40
N ARG A 158 -9.57 -16.46 -3.59
CA ARG A 158 -10.69 -17.38 -3.45
C ARG A 158 -10.84 -17.94 -2.02
N ALA A 159 -9.75 -18.04 -1.33
CA ALA A 159 -9.69 -18.50 0.05
C ALA A 159 -8.62 -17.73 0.81
N GLY A 160 -8.71 -17.71 2.12
CA GLY A 160 -7.76 -17.03 2.99
C GLY A 160 -8.27 -16.97 4.41
N GLU A 161 -7.41 -16.63 5.34
CA GLU A 161 -7.77 -16.51 6.75
C GLU A 161 -8.25 -15.12 7.15
N HIS A 162 -7.94 -14.12 6.34
CA HIS A 162 -8.21 -12.72 6.65
C HIS A 162 -9.67 -12.34 6.46
N VAL A 163 -10.13 -11.34 7.20
CA VAL A 163 -11.49 -10.81 7.10
C VAL A 163 -11.65 -9.94 5.85
N PHE A 164 -12.80 -10.08 5.19
CA PHE A 164 -13.16 -9.33 3.98
C PHE A 164 -14.17 -8.26 4.32
N SER A 165 -13.69 -7.14 4.81
CA SER A 165 -14.52 -6.08 5.40
C SER A 165 -15.52 -5.45 4.43
N GLY A 166 -15.29 -5.52 3.13
CA GLY A 166 -16.16 -4.92 2.11
C GLY A 166 -16.12 -3.39 2.08
N GLY A 167 -16.72 -2.79 1.06
CA GLY A 167 -16.91 -1.35 0.97
C GLY A 167 -15.87 -0.59 0.15
N ILE A 168 -16.01 0.74 0.13
CA ILE A 168 -15.01 1.67 -0.43
C ILE A 168 -13.99 1.96 0.67
N TYR A 169 -13.07 1.03 0.86
CA TYR A 169 -12.20 1.00 2.03
C TYR A 169 -10.85 1.71 1.86
N ARG A 170 -10.64 2.35 0.70
CA ARG A 170 -9.50 3.21 0.40
C ARG A 170 -9.97 4.53 -0.23
N ASN A 171 -9.04 5.44 -0.48
CA ASN A 171 -9.35 6.79 -0.96
C ASN A 171 -10.04 6.82 -2.33
N VAL A 172 -10.85 7.87 -2.52
CA VAL A 172 -11.49 8.20 -3.80
C VAL A 172 -11.11 9.62 -4.21
N ARG A 173 -10.86 9.81 -5.51
CA ARG A 173 -10.53 11.13 -6.08
C ARG A 173 -11.35 11.39 -7.34
N LEU A 174 -11.82 12.61 -7.51
CA LEU A 174 -12.23 13.12 -8.81
C LEU A 174 -11.03 13.79 -9.47
N VAL A 175 -10.68 13.33 -10.67
CA VAL A 175 -9.52 13.83 -11.40
C VAL A 175 -9.95 14.41 -12.73
N GLN A 176 -9.57 15.67 -12.98
CA GLN A 176 -9.80 16.35 -14.25
C GLN A 176 -8.48 16.52 -14.97
N LYS A 177 -8.46 16.16 -16.24
CA LYS A 177 -7.29 16.24 -17.13
C LYS A 177 -7.68 16.94 -18.43
N SER A 178 -6.73 17.57 -19.12
CA SER A 178 -6.97 18.01 -20.50
C SER A 178 -7.33 16.85 -21.41
N LYS A 179 -7.79 17.10 -22.64
CA LYS A 179 -8.11 16.01 -23.59
C LYS A 179 -6.87 15.22 -24.04
N THR A 180 -5.68 15.77 -23.83
CA THR A 180 -4.44 15.02 -23.96
C THR A 180 -3.71 15.08 -22.62
N TYR A 181 -3.37 13.93 -22.09
CA TYR A 181 -2.91 13.78 -20.71
C TYR A 181 -1.97 12.59 -20.55
N ILE A 182 -1.21 12.59 -19.45
CA ILE A 182 -0.44 11.44 -18.98
C ILE A 182 -1.42 10.45 -18.31
N ASP A 183 -1.36 9.20 -18.69
CA ASP A 183 -2.29 8.19 -18.22
C ASP A 183 -2.12 7.88 -16.71
N TRP A 184 -3.13 7.25 -16.14
CA TRP A 184 -3.16 6.83 -14.74
C TRP A 184 -2.03 5.85 -14.45
N TYR A 185 -1.13 6.20 -13.52
CA TYR A 185 0.13 5.50 -13.28
C TYR A 185 0.91 5.18 -14.58
N GLY A 186 0.82 6.05 -15.57
CA GLY A 186 1.40 5.85 -16.90
C GLY A 186 2.90 6.07 -16.98
N THR A 187 3.53 6.58 -15.92
CA THR A 187 4.98 6.81 -15.87
C THR A 187 5.71 5.64 -15.22
N PHE A 188 6.78 5.17 -15.86
CA PHE A 188 7.68 4.15 -15.33
C PHE A 188 9.12 4.65 -15.38
N VAL A 189 9.82 4.60 -14.24
CA VAL A 189 11.17 5.14 -14.05
C VAL A 189 12.15 4.02 -13.69
N ILE A 190 13.26 3.95 -14.41
CA ILE A 190 14.37 3.04 -14.10
C ILE A 190 15.72 3.76 -14.16
N THR A 191 16.70 3.24 -13.44
CA THR A 191 18.07 3.77 -13.35
C THR A 191 19.06 2.68 -13.76
N PRO A 192 19.23 2.45 -15.09
CA PRO A 192 19.77 1.19 -15.59
C PRO A 192 21.26 0.94 -15.30
N GLU A 193 22.10 1.99 -15.23
CA GLU A 193 23.55 1.83 -15.15
C GLU A 193 24.13 1.91 -13.73
N LEU A 194 23.28 2.01 -12.71
CA LEU A 194 23.75 2.18 -11.32
C LEU A 194 24.64 1.05 -10.83
N LYS A 195 24.30 -0.20 -11.19
CA LYS A 195 25.06 -1.39 -10.78
C LYS A 195 26.45 -1.37 -11.41
N GLU A 196 26.53 -1.19 -12.71
CA GLU A 196 27.77 -1.18 -13.50
C GLU A 196 28.70 -0.05 -13.05
N ASN A 197 28.11 1.12 -12.74
CA ASN A 197 28.83 2.30 -12.29
C ASN A 197 29.04 2.34 -10.76
N ARG A 198 28.65 1.28 -10.04
CA ARG A 198 28.79 1.18 -8.58
C ARG A 198 28.19 2.38 -7.84
N GLY A 199 27.01 2.84 -8.28
CA GLY A 199 26.29 3.95 -7.71
C GLY A 199 26.79 5.35 -8.06
N LYS A 200 27.88 5.47 -8.83
CA LYS A 200 28.52 6.78 -9.10
C LYS A 200 27.82 7.59 -10.18
N ALA A 201 27.14 6.95 -11.10
CA ALA A 201 26.40 7.64 -12.15
C ALA A 201 25.32 6.74 -12.74
N SER A 202 24.21 7.34 -13.17
CA SER A 202 23.19 6.68 -13.97
C SER A 202 22.40 7.68 -14.77
N THR A 203 21.96 7.29 -15.97
CA THR A 203 20.85 7.94 -16.65
C THR A 203 19.55 7.60 -15.93
N VAL A 204 18.51 8.39 -16.17
CA VAL A 204 17.13 8.03 -15.78
C VAL A 204 16.36 7.73 -17.06
N LYS A 205 16.00 6.48 -17.25
CA LYS A 205 15.12 6.05 -18.34
C LYS A 205 13.68 6.10 -17.89
N VAL A 206 12.86 6.81 -18.67
CA VAL A 206 11.45 7.07 -18.35
C VAL A 206 10.58 6.62 -19.52
N ALA A 207 9.57 5.83 -19.22
CA ALA A 207 8.50 5.51 -20.16
C ALA A 207 7.21 6.18 -19.66
N THR A 208 6.64 7.09 -20.45
CA THR A 208 5.42 7.84 -20.10
C THR A 208 4.34 7.59 -21.15
N GLU A 209 3.21 7.07 -20.72
CA GLU A 209 2.05 6.84 -21.56
C GLU A 209 1.22 8.12 -21.68
N VAL A 210 1.10 8.64 -22.91
CA VAL A 210 0.33 9.84 -23.24
C VAL A 210 -0.92 9.44 -24.01
N CYS A 211 -2.09 9.81 -23.50
CA CYS A 211 -3.40 9.58 -24.11
C CYS A 211 -3.92 10.85 -24.77
N ASN A 212 -4.31 10.76 -26.04
CA ASN A 212 -4.99 11.83 -26.78
C ASN A 212 -6.45 11.46 -27.00
N ARG A 213 -7.37 12.06 -26.27
CA ARG A 213 -8.83 11.90 -26.41
C ARG A 213 -9.48 12.99 -27.26
N SER A 214 -8.66 13.82 -27.96
CA SER A 214 -9.19 14.77 -28.94
C SER A 214 -9.44 14.09 -30.28
N SER A 215 -10.29 14.72 -31.11
CA SER A 215 -10.59 14.28 -32.48
C SER A 215 -9.48 14.59 -33.48
N LEU A 216 -8.41 15.24 -33.04
CA LEU A 216 -7.30 15.68 -33.87
C LEU A 216 -6.00 15.02 -33.41
N SER A 217 -5.26 14.49 -34.37
CA SER A 217 -3.89 14.07 -34.17
C SER A 217 -2.97 15.29 -34.09
N SER A 218 -1.92 15.26 -33.27
CA SER A 218 -0.99 16.38 -33.13
C SER A 218 0.38 15.91 -32.62
N GLU A 219 1.36 16.79 -32.77
CA GLU A 219 2.63 16.68 -32.07
C GLU A 219 2.48 17.20 -30.64
N TYR A 220 3.07 16.46 -29.70
CA TYR A 220 3.12 16.81 -28.29
C TYR A 220 4.56 16.74 -27.79
N LYS A 221 4.94 17.73 -27.00
CA LYS A 221 6.24 17.82 -26.37
C LYS A 221 6.14 17.39 -24.91
N LEU A 222 6.90 16.39 -24.52
CA LEU A 222 7.05 15.93 -23.14
C LEU A 222 8.40 16.41 -22.61
N VAL A 223 8.36 17.25 -21.57
CA VAL A 223 9.54 17.65 -20.78
C VAL A 223 9.53 16.87 -19.50
N THR A 224 10.58 16.14 -19.25
CA THR A 224 10.74 15.36 -18.00
C THR A 224 11.94 15.90 -17.23
N GLU A 225 11.69 16.32 -15.99
CA GLU A 225 12.68 16.89 -15.10
C GLU A 225 12.88 15.99 -13.89
N VAL A 226 14.11 15.67 -13.56
CA VAL A 226 14.49 15.03 -12.30
C VAL A 226 14.85 16.12 -11.30
N ARG A 227 14.23 16.10 -10.13
CA ARG A 227 14.43 17.08 -9.06
C ARG A 227 14.65 16.37 -7.73
N LYS A 228 15.40 17.00 -6.83
CA LYS A 228 15.37 16.64 -5.41
C LYS A 228 14.01 17.01 -4.81
N LEU A 229 13.65 16.43 -3.63
CA LEU A 229 12.38 16.75 -2.98
C LEU A 229 12.25 18.23 -2.59
N ASN A 230 13.36 18.94 -2.37
CA ASN A 230 13.38 20.38 -2.12
C ASN A 230 13.11 21.24 -3.35
N GLY A 231 12.95 20.63 -4.53
CA GLY A 231 12.68 21.30 -5.81
C GLY A 231 13.92 21.63 -6.67
N GLU A 232 15.13 21.37 -6.18
CA GLU A 232 16.38 21.56 -6.93
C GLU A 232 16.39 20.67 -8.17
N ALA A 233 16.62 21.28 -9.34
CA ALA A 233 16.71 20.56 -10.61
C ALA A 233 18.04 19.81 -10.72
N VAL A 234 17.96 18.52 -11.09
CA VAL A 234 19.13 17.63 -11.23
C VAL A 234 19.48 17.41 -12.69
N THR A 235 18.49 17.03 -13.50
CA THR A 235 18.66 16.80 -14.94
C THR A 235 17.31 16.89 -15.64
N SER A 236 17.30 17.00 -16.96
CA SER A 236 16.05 17.01 -17.73
C SER A 236 16.25 16.45 -19.13
N VAL A 237 15.14 16.07 -19.76
CA VAL A 237 15.08 15.62 -21.15
C VAL A 237 13.78 16.08 -21.78
N THR A 238 13.84 16.36 -23.09
CA THR A 238 12.66 16.74 -23.86
C THR A 238 12.53 15.85 -25.09
N THR A 239 11.31 15.39 -25.36
CA THR A 239 10.97 14.57 -26.54
C THR A 239 9.69 15.11 -27.15
N THR A 240 9.62 15.13 -28.47
CA THR A 240 8.42 15.49 -29.22
C THR A 240 7.98 14.30 -30.06
N GLU A 241 6.71 13.92 -29.93
CA GLU A 241 6.14 12.78 -30.59
C GLU A 241 4.74 13.10 -31.14
N TYR A 242 4.38 12.45 -32.21
CA TYR A 242 3.05 12.53 -32.80
C TYR A 242 2.13 11.50 -32.15
N VAL A 243 0.96 11.94 -31.65
CA VAL A 243 -0.06 11.05 -31.08
C VAL A 243 -1.36 11.18 -31.89
N GLY A 244 -1.88 10.04 -32.35
CA GLY A 244 -3.11 9.96 -33.14
C GLY A 244 -4.34 10.50 -32.39
N ALA A 245 -5.40 10.80 -33.15
CA ALA A 245 -6.70 11.15 -32.57
C ALA A 245 -7.30 9.92 -31.86
N ASN A 246 -7.82 10.09 -30.64
CA ASN A 246 -8.38 9.00 -29.82
C ASN A 246 -7.42 7.80 -29.63
N ASP A 247 -6.12 8.08 -29.54
CA ASP A 247 -5.06 7.08 -29.46
C ASP A 247 -4.18 7.33 -28.23
N SER A 248 -3.26 6.41 -27.94
CA SER A 248 -2.24 6.56 -26.90
C SER A 248 -0.87 6.19 -27.44
N LYS A 249 0.17 6.81 -26.88
CA LYS A 249 1.55 6.52 -27.25
C LYS A 249 2.46 6.55 -26.03
N GLN A 250 3.39 5.61 -25.98
CA GLN A 250 4.46 5.63 -24.98
C GLN A 250 5.62 6.50 -25.46
N PHE A 251 5.95 7.53 -24.70
CA PHE A 251 7.15 8.35 -24.85
C PHE A 251 8.28 7.70 -24.04
N VAL A 252 9.34 7.32 -24.71
CA VAL A 252 10.53 6.75 -24.07
C VAL A 252 11.65 7.78 -24.08
N GLN A 253 12.10 8.15 -22.90
CA GLN A 253 13.11 9.20 -22.69
C GLN A 253 14.28 8.65 -21.89
N VAL A 254 15.48 9.19 -22.15
CA VAL A 254 16.68 8.92 -21.36
C VAL A 254 17.34 10.27 -21.06
N THR A 255 17.52 10.58 -19.79
CA THR A 255 18.15 11.84 -19.36
C THR A 255 19.66 11.81 -19.57
N PRO A 256 20.35 12.94 -19.57
CA PRO A 256 21.77 12.98 -19.24
C PRO A 256 22.05 12.26 -17.92
N ALA A 257 23.24 11.71 -17.77
CA ALA A 257 23.61 11.00 -16.56
C ALA A 257 23.60 11.93 -15.33
N VAL A 258 23.04 11.42 -14.23
CA VAL A 258 23.15 12.03 -12.91
C VAL A 258 24.41 11.47 -12.25
N ASN A 259 25.36 12.34 -11.92
CA ASN A 259 26.60 11.95 -11.26
C ASN A 259 26.44 12.03 -9.74
N GLU A 260 27.01 11.05 -9.04
CA GLU A 260 26.99 10.90 -7.57
C GLU A 260 25.57 11.11 -6.99
N PRO A 261 24.54 10.36 -7.49
CA PRO A 261 23.20 10.48 -6.93
C PRO A 261 23.17 10.01 -5.48
N GLU A 262 22.36 10.64 -4.66
CA GLU A 262 22.08 10.15 -3.31
C GLU A 262 21.25 8.87 -3.42
N LEU A 263 21.84 7.74 -3.01
CA LEU A 263 21.21 6.44 -3.16
C LEU A 263 20.15 6.21 -2.07
N TRP A 264 19.03 5.61 -2.44
CA TRP A 264 18.02 5.16 -1.49
C TRP A 264 18.52 3.93 -0.73
N HIS A 265 18.40 3.97 0.62
CA HIS A 265 18.80 2.89 1.51
C HIS A 265 17.96 2.94 2.80
N PRO A 266 17.68 1.82 3.50
CA PRO A 266 16.97 1.83 4.78
C PRO A 266 17.50 2.78 5.83
N ALA A 267 18.79 3.03 5.88
CA ALA A 267 19.43 3.96 6.83
C ALA A 267 19.32 5.43 6.38
N HIS A 268 19.19 5.71 5.09
CA HIS A 268 19.11 7.06 4.51
C HIS A 268 18.24 7.02 3.24
N PRO A 269 16.91 7.09 3.40
CA PRO A 269 15.95 6.89 2.31
C PRO A 269 15.84 8.11 1.39
N SER A 270 16.89 8.34 0.60
CA SER A 270 16.97 9.46 -0.34
C SER A 270 16.01 9.28 -1.51
N LEU A 271 15.12 10.24 -1.71
CA LEU A 271 14.10 10.23 -2.74
C LEU A 271 14.26 11.41 -3.68
N TYR A 272 13.85 11.18 -4.92
CA TYR A 272 13.81 12.16 -6.00
C TYR A 272 12.39 12.26 -6.55
N LYS A 273 12.13 13.36 -7.23
CA LYS A 273 10.88 13.64 -7.91
C LYS A 273 11.12 13.77 -9.39
N LEU A 274 10.38 13.00 -10.17
CA LEU A 274 10.29 13.16 -11.61
C LEU A 274 9.06 14.00 -11.92
N VAL A 275 9.22 15.13 -12.60
CA VAL A 275 8.13 16.02 -13.03
C VAL A 275 7.97 15.90 -14.53
N SER A 276 6.85 15.35 -14.98
CA SER A 276 6.50 15.19 -16.37
C SER A 276 5.55 16.32 -16.80
N LEU A 277 5.95 17.14 -17.77
CA LEU A 277 5.22 18.29 -18.28
C LEU A 277 4.87 18.05 -19.75
N LEU A 278 3.59 17.93 -20.06
CA LEU A 278 3.08 17.66 -21.40
C LEU A 278 2.57 18.94 -22.05
N TYR A 279 3.11 19.28 -23.22
CA TYR A 279 2.77 20.50 -23.97
C TYR A 279 2.23 20.21 -25.36
N LYS A 280 1.36 21.13 -25.84
CA LYS A 280 1.07 21.31 -27.27
C LYS A 280 1.52 22.73 -27.67
N GLY A 281 2.56 22.82 -28.50
CA GLY A 281 3.25 24.09 -28.70
C GLY A 281 3.80 24.65 -27.39
N ASN A 282 3.28 25.81 -26.95
CA ASN A 282 3.64 26.43 -25.67
C ASN A 282 2.60 26.24 -24.57
N GLU A 283 1.48 25.62 -24.87
CA GLU A 283 0.41 25.36 -23.91
C GLU A 283 0.73 24.12 -23.06
N LEU A 284 0.78 24.27 -21.73
CA LEU A 284 0.88 23.16 -20.79
C LEU A 284 -0.48 22.46 -20.70
N LEU A 285 -0.56 21.21 -21.14
CA LEU A 285 -1.78 20.40 -21.12
C LEU A 285 -1.92 19.55 -19.87
N ASP A 286 -0.81 19.05 -19.35
CA ASP A 286 -0.83 18.17 -18.18
C ASP A 286 0.52 18.22 -17.46
N SER A 287 0.47 17.90 -16.16
CA SER A 287 1.65 17.81 -15.31
C SER A 287 1.46 16.73 -14.27
N GLU A 288 2.45 15.84 -14.13
CA GLU A 288 2.42 14.76 -13.14
C GLU A 288 3.77 14.61 -12.45
N GLU A 289 3.71 14.34 -11.13
CA GLU A 289 4.87 14.06 -10.31
C GLU A 289 4.94 12.59 -9.95
N THR A 290 6.10 11.98 -10.13
CA THR A 290 6.39 10.59 -9.76
C THR A 290 7.60 10.56 -8.83
N VAL A 291 7.45 10.02 -7.63
CA VAL A 291 8.56 9.84 -6.69
C VAL A 291 9.29 8.54 -7.00
N PHE A 292 10.62 8.58 -6.93
CA PHE A 292 11.48 7.41 -7.13
C PHE A 292 12.78 7.55 -6.33
N GLY A 293 13.62 6.52 -6.31
CA GLY A 293 14.93 6.55 -5.68
C GLY A 293 15.99 5.88 -6.57
N PHE A 294 17.21 6.38 -6.51
CA PHE A 294 18.35 5.72 -7.13
C PHE A 294 18.80 4.57 -6.25
N ARG A 295 18.73 3.35 -6.75
CA ARG A 295 19.21 2.15 -6.08
C ARG A 295 19.34 0.98 -7.04
N TRP A 296 20.18 0.01 -6.71
CA TRP A 296 20.16 -1.32 -7.32
C TRP A 296 20.23 -2.38 -6.25
N PHE A 297 19.83 -3.59 -6.56
CA PHE A 297 19.95 -4.71 -5.65
C PHE A 297 20.26 -6.00 -6.42
N GLU A 298 20.75 -6.98 -5.68
CA GLU A 298 21.04 -8.31 -6.19
C GLU A 298 20.50 -9.34 -5.21
N TRP A 299 19.79 -10.31 -5.76
CA TRP A 299 19.40 -11.51 -5.06
C TRP A 299 20.29 -12.64 -5.54
N THR A 300 20.99 -13.32 -4.63
CA THR A 300 21.92 -14.38 -4.97
C THR A 300 21.56 -15.67 -4.24
N ALA A 301 21.80 -16.82 -4.90
CA ALA A 301 21.52 -18.12 -4.31
C ALA A 301 22.56 -18.56 -3.27
N ASP A 302 23.71 -17.92 -3.23
CA ASP A 302 24.89 -18.31 -2.45
C ASP A 302 25.35 -17.29 -1.41
N ARG A 303 24.91 -16.03 -1.53
CA ARG A 303 25.38 -14.93 -0.66
C ARG A 303 24.26 -14.05 -0.12
N GLY A 304 22.99 -14.36 -0.38
CA GLY A 304 21.84 -13.59 0.07
C GLY A 304 21.56 -12.32 -0.74
N PHE A 305 21.09 -11.26 -0.08
CA PHE A 305 20.63 -10.02 -0.70
C PHE A 305 21.66 -8.90 -0.54
N PHE A 306 21.83 -8.12 -1.61
CA PHE A 306 22.69 -6.94 -1.62
C PHE A 306 21.89 -5.72 -2.10
N LEU A 307 22.01 -4.61 -1.41
CA LEU A 307 21.48 -3.31 -1.81
C LEU A 307 22.63 -2.33 -2.00
N ASN A 308 22.73 -1.72 -3.17
CA ASN A 308 23.80 -0.77 -3.51
C ASN A 308 25.22 -1.34 -3.33
N GLY A 309 25.34 -2.67 -3.44
CA GLY A 309 26.59 -3.42 -3.22
C GLY A 309 26.87 -3.78 -1.76
N GLU A 310 26.04 -3.36 -0.82
CA GLU A 310 26.12 -3.73 0.59
C GLU A 310 25.26 -4.97 0.86
N HIS A 311 25.83 -5.97 1.57
CA HIS A 311 25.09 -7.14 2.00
C HIS A 311 24.11 -6.77 3.12
N LEU A 312 22.84 -7.10 2.94
CA LEU A 312 21.80 -6.90 3.94
C LEU A 312 21.14 -8.24 4.28
N PHE A 313 20.92 -8.45 5.57
CA PHE A 313 20.12 -9.54 6.08
C PHE A 313 18.80 -8.97 6.63
N PHE A 314 17.67 -9.38 6.05
CA PHE A 314 16.37 -8.81 6.41
C PHE A 314 15.97 -9.16 7.83
N LYS A 315 15.68 -8.11 8.60
CA LYS A 315 14.97 -8.15 9.86
C LYS A 315 13.52 -7.80 9.57
N GLY A 316 12.70 -8.81 9.28
CA GLY A 316 11.40 -8.60 8.65
C GLY A 316 10.22 -8.86 9.56
N ALA A 317 9.08 -8.24 9.21
CA ALA A 317 7.76 -8.51 9.76
C ALA A 317 6.73 -8.64 8.65
N ASN A 318 5.79 -9.58 8.81
CA ASN A 318 4.59 -9.65 8.00
C ASN A 318 3.55 -8.66 8.53
N VAL A 319 2.82 -7.98 7.64
CA VAL A 319 1.84 -6.96 8.02
C VAL A 319 0.57 -7.11 7.22
N HIS A 320 -0.55 -7.30 7.93
CA HIS A 320 -1.90 -7.11 7.40
C HIS A 320 -2.33 -5.65 7.52
N GLN A 321 -3.36 -5.23 6.75
CA GLN A 321 -3.73 -3.82 6.67
C GLN A 321 -4.75 -3.38 7.73
N ASP A 322 -5.46 -4.29 8.37
CA ASP A 322 -6.59 -3.98 9.25
C ASP A 322 -6.17 -3.50 10.65
N GLN A 323 -7.04 -2.67 11.24
CA GLN A 323 -6.82 -2.11 12.59
C GLN A 323 -8.13 -2.09 13.38
N ALA A 324 -8.00 -2.02 14.72
CA ALA A 324 -9.13 -1.93 15.65
C ALA A 324 -10.07 -0.79 15.30
N GLY A 325 -11.36 -1.08 15.25
CA GLY A 325 -12.43 -0.16 14.88
C GLY A 325 -12.59 0.04 13.37
N TRP A 326 -11.49 0.13 12.62
CA TRP A 326 -11.50 0.42 11.19
C TRP A 326 -11.74 -0.79 10.31
N GLY A 327 -11.36 -2.02 10.78
CA GLY A 327 -11.15 -3.14 9.86
C GLY A 327 -10.14 -2.76 8.80
N ASP A 328 -10.43 -3.01 7.53
CA ASP A 328 -9.55 -2.66 6.40
C ASP A 328 -9.60 -1.17 6.01
N ALA A 329 -10.58 -0.41 6.51
CA ALA A 329 -10.81 0.99 6.12
C ALA A 329 -9.87 1.98 6.83
N VAL A 330 -8.58 1.71 6.75
CA VAL A 330 -7.52 2.40 7.49
C VAL A 330 -7.06 3.67 6.79
N THR A 331 -6.82 4.73 7.55
CA THR A 331 -6.32 6.01 7.02
C THR A 331 -4.86 5.93 6.57
N GLU A 332 -4.41 6.88 5.73
CA GLU A 332 -2.99 6.99 5.36
C GLU A 332 -2.09 7.23 6.58
N ALA A 333 -2.58 8.01 7.56
CA ALA A 333 -1.83 8.30 8.78
C ALA A 333 -1.61 7.04 9.63
N ALA A 334 -2.64 6.20 9.74
CA ALA A 334 -2.55 4.94 10.48
C ALA A 334 -1.62 3.93 9.78
N MET A 335 -1.68 3.82 8.44
CA MET A 335 -0.73 3.01 7.66
C MET A 335 0.72 3.47 7.91
N ARG A 336 0.93 4.79 7.94
CA ARG A 336 2.24 5.37 8.23
C ARG A 336 2.73 5.04 9.65
N ARG A 337 1.83 5.01 10.64
CA ARG A 337 2.16 4.59 12.01
C ARG A 337 2.59 3.12 12.08
N ASP A 338 1.95 2.24 11.33
CA ASP A 338 2.33 0.82 11.29
C ASP A 338 3.78 0.64 10.77
N VAL A 339 4.12 1.28 9.66
CA VAL A 339 5.50 1.26 9.14
C VAL A 339 6.49 1.84 10.15
N LYS A 340 6.13 2.98 10.78
CA LYS A 340 6.96 3.64 11.81
C LYS A 340 7.18 2.72 13.01
N GLN A 341 6.14 2.05 13.49
CA GLN A 341 6.21 1.18 14.65
C GLN A 341 7.10 -0.05 14.42
N MET A 342 7.08 -0.63 13.23
CA MET A 342 8.04 -1.68 12.85
C MET A 342 9.47 -1.13 12.77
N LYS A 343 9.66 0.04 12.16
CA LYS A 343 10.97 0.69 12.07
C LYS A 343 11.57 0.99 13.46
N GLU A 344 10.76 1.47 14.39
CA GLU A 344 11.17 1.76 15.78
C GLU A 344 11.62 0.52 16.55
N ALA A 345 11.08 -0.65 16.21
CA ALA A 345 11.54 -1.93 16.74
C ALA A 345 12.83 -2.46 16.08
N GLY A 346 13.33 -1.76 15.06
CA GLY A 346 14.57 -2.13 14.36
C GLY A 346 14.37 -3.06 13.16
N PHE A 347 13.13 -3.26 12.72
CA PHE A 347 12.86 -3.94 11.47
C PHE A 347 13.25 -3.05 10.28
N ASP A 348 13.74 -3.67 9.21
CA ASP A 348 14.14 -3.01 7.97
C ASP A 348 13.42 -3.57 6.73
N PHE A 349 12.57 -4.60 6.93
CA PHE A 349 11.84 -5.27 5.87
C PHE A 349 10.40 -5.55 6.31
N ILE A 350 9.44 -5.28 5.42
CA ILE A 350 8.04 -5.68 5.59
C ILE A 350 7.64 -6.58 4.42
N ARG A 351 7.00 -7.71 4.74
CA ARG A 351 6.22 -8.46 3.77
C ARG A 351 4.76 -8.05 3.90
N GLY A 352 4.22 -7.50 2.80
CA GLY A 352 2.80 -7.12 2.71
C GLY A 352 1.92 -8.34 2.50
N SER A 353 1.45 -8.92 3.59
CA SER A 353 0.64 -10.15 3.59
C SER A 353 -0.83 -9.83 3.33
N HIS A 354 -1.56 -10.60 2.55
CA HIS A 354 -1.16 -11.50 1.44
C HIS A 354 -1.81 -10.96 0.18
N TYR A 355 -1.75 -9.64 -0.01
CA TYR A 355 -2.46 -8.88 -1.04
C TYR A 355 -1.80 -7.50 -1.26
N PRO A 356 -2.11 -6.82 -2.37
CA PRO A 356 -1.62 -5.46 -2.63
C PRO A 356 -2.05 -4.46 -1.55
N HIS A 357 -1.07 -3.87 -0.86
CA HIS A 357 -1.31 -2.79 0.09
C HIS A 357 -1.63 -1.47 -0.62
N ALA A 358 -2.18 -0.50 0.10
CA ALA A 358 -2.50 0.81 -0.45
C ALA A 358 -1.24 1.57 -0.91
N PRO A 359 -1.35 2.47 -1.92
CA PRO A 359 -0.22 3.30 -2.36
C PRO A 359 0.43 4.11 -1.22
N ALA A 360 -0.38 4.55 -0.25
CA ALA A 360 0.10 5.27 0.93
C ALA A 360 1.04 4.43 1.81
N PHE A 361 0.83 3.11 1.88
CA PHE A 361 1.71 2.20 2.61
C PHE A 361 3.09 2.08 1.96
N SER A 362 3.13 1.86 0.64
CA SER A 362 4.39 1.82 -0.12
C SER A 362 5.14 3.15 -0.03
N LYS A 363 4.43 4.28 -0.09
CA LYS A 363 5.00 5.60 0.11
C LYS A 363 5.62 5.75 1.52
N ALA A 364 4.96 5.24 2.56
CA ALA A 364 5.51 5.26 3.92
C ALA A 364 6.78 4.41 4.01
N CYS A 365 6.83 3.25 3.35
CA CYS A 365 8.03 2.41 3.24
C CYS A 365 9.19 3.14 2.55
N ASP A 366 8.91 3.84 1.44
CA ASP A 366 9.92 4.64 0.74
C ASP A 366 10.52 5.74 1.64
N GLU A 367 9.67 6.49 2.32
CA GLU A 367 10.06 7.66 3.12
C GLU A 367 10.77 7.28 4.42
N MET A 368 10.45 6.12 5.00
CA MET A 368 11.03 5.64 6.25
C MET A 368 12.19 4.65 6.06
N GLY A 369 12.49 4.29 4.82
CA GLY A 369 13.55 3.32 4.54
C GLY A 369 13.17 1.91 5.04
N MET A 370 12.03 1.41 4.59
CA MET A 370 11.56 0.06 4.88
C MET A 370 11.53 -0.72 3.57
N LEU A 371 12.35 -1.76 3.43
CA LEU A 371 12.28 -2.66 2.29
C LEU A 371 10.90 -3.34 2.26
N PHE A 372 10.35 -3.52 1.07
CA PHE A 372 8.99 -4.00 0.93
C PHE A 372 8.88 -5.13 -0.11
N TRP A 373 8.26 -6.22 0.31
CA TRP A 373 7.85 -7.34 -0.52
C TRP A 373 6.35 -7.19 -0.79
N ALA A 374 5.99 -6.82 -2.01
CA ALA A 374 4.60 -6.64 -2.42
C ALA A 374 4.04 -7.94 -2.99
N GLU A 375 2.87 -8.35 -2.51
CA GLU A 375 2.29 -9.66 -2.81
C GLU A 375 0.95 -9.55 -3.52
N ALA A 376 0.75 -10.38 -4.53
CA ALA A 376 -0.51 -10.51 -5.28
C ALA A 376 -1.53 -11.33 -4.49
N PRO A 377 -2.85 -11.13 -4.69
CA PRO A 377 -3.88 -11.71 -3.86
C PRO A 377 -4.20 -13.17 -4.25
N PHE A 378 -3.19 -14.00 -4.34
CA PHE A 378 -3.33 -15.44 -4.58
C PHE A 378 -2.81 -16.23 -3.38
N TRP A 379 -3.70 -16.52 -2.41
CA TRP A 379 -3.34 -17.29 -1.23
C TRP A 379 -4.45 -18.22 -0.78
N GLY A 380 -4.11 -19.16 0.10
CA GLY A 380 -5.00 -20.05 0.81
C GLY A 380 -4.32 -20.65 2.01
N ILE A 381 -5.13 -21.20 2.91
CA ILE A 381 -4.65 -21.87 4.14
C ILE A 381 -4.92 -23.37 4.12
N GLY A 382 -5.25 -23.93 2.96
CA GLY A 382 -5.64 -25.31 2.82
C GLY A 382 -7.10 -25.57 3.21
N GLY A 383 -7.64 -26.73 2.88
CA GLY A 383 -8.97 -27.14 3.25
C GLY A 383 -9.59 -28.23 2.40
N PHE A 384 -10.85 -28.48 2.69
CA PHE A 384 -11.55 -29.67 2.22
C PHE A 384 -12.83 -29.31 1.50
N GLY A 385 -13.16 -30.11 0.51
CA GLY A 385 -14.43 -30.10 -0.15
C GLY A 385 -14.54 -29.19 -1.37
N PRO A 386 -15.71 -29.16 -1.97
CA PRO A 386 -15.98 -28.40 -3.16
C PRO A 386 -15.94 -26.90 -2.94
N ASP A 387 -15.93 -26.13 -4.02
CA ASP A 387 -15.98 -24.68 -3.97
C ASP A 387 -17.18 -24.19 -3.18
N GLY A 388 -16.93 -23.81 -1.96
CA GLY A 388 -17.84 -23.20 -1.04
C GLY A 388 -17.25 -21.92 -0.49
N TYR A 389 -18.03 -21.22 0.29
CA TYR A 389 -17.69 -19.91 0.82
C TYR A 389 -16.35 -19.89 1.60
N TRP A 390 -16.13 -20.89 2.44
CA TRP A 390 -14.93 -21.04 3.27
C TRP A 390 -14.10 -22.26 2.90
N ASN A 391 -14.25 -22.71 1.67
CA ASN A 391 -13.38 -23.73 1.16
C ASN A 391 -11.98 -23.17 1.02
N SER A 392 -11.04 -23.77 1.70
CA SER A 392 -9.68 -23.30 1.85
C SER A 392 -8.72 -23.73 0.72
N SER A 393 -9.23 -24.26 -0.41
CA SER A 393 -8.38 -24.43 -1.59
C SER A 393 -8.05 -23.05 -2.18
N ALA A 394 -6.78 -22.70 -2.28
CA ALA A 394 -6.35 -21.41 -2.83
C ALA A 394 -6.71 -21.25 -4.32
N TYR A 395 -6.74 -22.34 -5.07
CA TYR A 395 -7.07 -22.38 -6.48
C TYR A 395 -8.38 -23.15 -6.72
N PRO A 396 -9.21 -22.76 -7.72
CA PRO A 396 -10.49 -23.42 -7.97
C PRO A 396 -10.37 -24.90 -8.25
N VAL A 397 -11.17 -25.70 -7.53
CA VAL A 397 -11.27 -27.15 -7.74
C VAL A 397 -11.95 -27.47 -9.08
N TYR A 398 -13.03 -26.74 -9.40
CA TYR A 398 -13.77 -26.97 -10.63
C TYR A 398 -13.22 -26.21 -11.81
N ASP A 399 -12.98 -26.89 -12.93
CA ASP A 399 -12.41 -26.33 -14.16
C ASP A 399 -13.17 -25.11 -14.69
N LYS A 400 -14.49 -25.07 -14.55
CA LYS A 400 -15.33 -23.96 -15.02
C LYS A 400 -14.99 -22.60 -14.39
N HIS A 401 -14.38 -22.59 -13.22
CA HIS A 401 -14.01 -21.35 -12.49
C HIS A 401 -12.56 -20.92 -12.74
N ARG A 402 -11.69 -21.83 -13.20
CA ARG A 402 -10.26 -21.57 -13.40
C ARG A 402 -9.96 -20.41 -14.35
N PRO A 403 -10.62 -20.29 -15.54
CA PRO A 403 -10.34 -19.17 -16.43
C PRO A 403 -10.66 -17.80 -15.83
N GLY A 404 -11.75 -17.69 -15.08
CA GLY A 404 -12.12 -16.45 -14.37
C GLY A 404 -11.13 -16.11 -13.27
N PHE A 405 -10.74 -17.10 -12.47
CA PHE A 405 -9.75 -16.93 -11.41
C PHE A 405 -8.38 -16.52 -11.95
N ASP A 406 -7.88 -17.20 -13.00
CA ASP A 406 -6.63 -16.85 -13.68
C ASP A 406 -6.67 -15.39 -14.17
N ALA A 407 -7.76 -14.99 -14.84
CA ALA A 407 -7.94 -13.64 -15.34
C ALA A 407 -7.93 -12.61 -14.19
N SER A 408 -8.62 -12.89 -13.09
CA SER A 408 -8.66 -12.03 -11.90
C SER A 408 -7.29 -11.89 -11.22
N ALA A 409 -6.57 -13.00 -11.06
CA ALA A 409 -5.23 -12.98 -10.45
C ALA A 409 -4.23 -12.19 -11.33
N LEU A 410 -4.24 -12.40 -12.64
CA LEU A 410 -3.38 -11.68 -13.59
C LEU A 410 -3.73 -10.19 -13.66
N GLN A 411 -5.02 -9.84 -13.65
CA GLN A 411 -5.46 -8.44 -13.63
C GLN A 411 -4.93 -7.73 -12.39
N GLN A 412 -5.17 -8.28 -11.20
CA GLN A 412 -4.76 -7.64 -9.94
C GLN A 412 -3.24 -7.57 -9.80
N LEU A 413 -2.49 -8.58 -10.28
CA LEU A 413 -1.02 -8.50 -10.37
C LEU A 413 -0.57 -7.36 -11.28
N GLY A 414 -1.18 -7.24 -12.46
CA GLY A 414 -0.85 -6.17 -13.42
C GLY A 414 -1.14 -4.78 -12.85
N GLU A 415 -2.29 -4.60 -12.19
CA GLU A 415 -2.66 -3.36 -11.52
C GLU A 415 -1.70 -3.03 -10.36
N MET A 416 -1.36 -4.02 -9.52
CA MET A 416 -0.37 -3.86 -8.45
C MET A 416 0.96 -3.36 -8.98
N ILE A 417 1.52 -4.00 -10.00
CA ILE A 417 2.81 -3.61 -10.59
C ILE A 417 2.70 -2.20 -11.19
N ARG A 418 1.66 -1.90 -11.96
CA ARG A 418 1.45 -0.58 -12.57
C ARG A 418 1.43 0.55 -11.53
N ILE A 419 0.71 0.34 -10.43
CA ILE A 419 0.56 1.31 -9.35
C ILE A 419 1.87 1.51 -8.59
N HIS A 420 2.61 0.43 -8.33
CA HIS A 420 3.70 0.45 -7.35
C HIS A 420 5.13 0.40 -7.94
N ARG A 421 5.31 0.20 -9.25
CA ARG A 421 6.62 -0.04 -9.87
C ARG A 421 7.67 1.06 -9.70
N ASN A 422 7.28 2.28 -9.30
CA ASN A 422 8.23 3.37 -9.07
C ASN A 422 8.73 3.48 -7.62
N HIS A 423 8.16 2.70 -6.69
CA HIS A 423 8.57 2.71 -5.28
C HIS A 423 9.94 2.05 -5.08
N PRO A 424 10.97 2.77 -4.60
CA PRO A 424 12.30 2.18 -4.40
C PRO A 424 12.35 1.15 -3.27
N SER A 425 11.43 1.21 -2.31
CA SER A 425 11.32 0.25 -1.21
C SER A 425 11.00 -1.17 -1.69
N ILE A 426 10.26 -1.32 -2.81
CA ILE A 426 9.84 -2.63 -3.30
C ILE A 426 11.02 -3.36 -3.95
N VAL A 427 11.33 -4.54 -3.42
CA VAL A 427 12.49 -5.36 -3.84
C VAL A 427 12.11 -6.68 -4.50
N ALA A 428 10.84 -7.08 -4.42
CA ALA A 428 10.31 -8.27 -5.10
C ALA A 428 8.80 -8.13 -5.33
N TRP A 429 8.32 -8.74 -6.41
CA TRP A 429 6.90 -8.99 -6.66
C TRP A 429 6.60 -10.44 -6.30
N SER A 430 5.76 -10.65 -5.30
CA SER A 430 5.35 -12.00 -4.89
C SER A 430 4.07 -12.42 -5.60
N MET A 431 4.10 -13.61 -6.17
CA MET A 431 2.98 -14.14 -6.95
C MET A 431 1.88 -14.70 -6.08
N CYS A 432 2.21 -15.19 -4.88
CA CYS A 432 1.26 -15.88 -4.01
C CYS A 432 1.75 -15.98 -2.56
N ASN A 433 0.86 -16.45 -1.68
CA ASN A 433 1.22 -17.09 -0.42
C ASN A 433 0.61 -18.48 -0.35
N GLU A 434 1.44 -19.50 -0.02
CA GLU A 434 1.00 -20.86 0.32
C GLU A 434 -0.02 -21.45 -0.69
N ALA A 435 0.13 -21.16 -1.97
CA ALA A 435 -0.75 -21.64 -3.02
C ALA A 435 -0.83 -23.17 -3.11
N PHE A 436 0.09 -23.88 -2.45
CA PHE A 436 0.05 -25.34 -2.29
C PHE A 436 -1.09 -25.81 -1.40
N PHE A 437 -1.69 -24.95 -0.57
CA PHE A 437 -2.95 -25.25 0.11
C PHE A 437 -4.11 -25.25 -0.89
N SER A 438 -3.97 -26.03 -1.93
CA SER A 438 -4.98 -26.29 -2.96
C SER A 438 -5.27 -27.78 -3.03
N ALA A 439 -6.45 -28.12 -3.52
CA ALA A 439 -6.81 -29.51 -3.75
C ALA A 439 -5.77 -30.19 -4.65
N PRO A 440 -5.38 -31.45 -4.42
CA PRO A 440 -4.35 -32.14 -5.22
C PRO A 440 -4.58 -32.10 -6.71
N GLU A 441 -5.83 -32.26 -7.16
CA GLU A 441 -6.26 -32.20 -8.56
C GLU A 441 -6.19 -30.80 -9.17
N ALA A 442 -6.04 -29.77 -8.35
CA ALA A 442 -5.92 -28.37 -8.79
C ALA A 442 -4.44 -27.91 -8.93
N MET A 443 -3.48 -28.68 -8.43
CA MET A 443 -2.06 -28.25 -8.35
C MET A 443 -1.40 -28.02 -9.71
N ASP A 444 -1.83 -28.69 -10.78
CA ASP A 444 -1.32 -28.39 -12.11
C ASP A 444 -1.79 -27.00 -12.57
N GLY A 445 -3.04 -26.64 -12.28
CA GLY A 445 -3.56 -25.29 -12.51
C GLY A 445 -2.80 -24.22 -11.72
N VAL A 446 -2.47 -24.48 -10.46
CA VAL A 446 -1.62 -23.61 -9.64
C VAL A 446 -0.28 -23.34 -10.33
N ARG A 447 0.42 -24.39 -10.80
CA ARG A 447 1.71 -24.25 -11.47
C ARG A 447 1.60 -23.44 -12.76
N GLU A 448 0.58 -23.70 -13.57
CA GLU A 448 0.39 -22.96 -14.82
C GLU A 448 0.02 -21.49 -14.58
N LEU A 449 -0.78 -21.18 -13.56
CA LEU A 449 -1.07 -19.80 -13.20
C LEU A 449 0.19 -19.08 -12.68
N LEU A 450 0.95 -19.70 -11.80
CA LEU A 450 2.21 -19.11 -11.30
C LEU A 450 3.20 -18.80 -12.41
N LYS A 451 3.35 -19.68 -13.42
CA LYS A 451 4.18 -19.40 -14.60
C LYS A 451 3.69 -18.17 -15.38
N LYS A 452 2.37 -18.05 -15.58
CA LYS A 452 1.77 -16.88 -16.25
C LYS A 452 1.99 -15.59 -15.45
N MET A 453 1.84 -15.65 -14.12
CA MET A 453 2.06 -14.51 -13.25
C MET A 453 3.53 -14.05 -13.25
N VAL A 454 4.48 -14.98 -13.18
CA VAL A 454 5.92 -14.69 -13.29
C VAL A 454 6.24 -14.04 -14.64
N ALA A 455 5.75 -14.60 -15.73
CA ALA A 455 5.97 -14.03 -17.08
C ALA A 455 5.39 -12.61 -17.20
N LEU A 456 4.17 -12.37 -16.68
CA LEU A 456 3.55 -11.04 -16.66
C LEU A 456 4.35 -10.06 -15.81
N SER A 457 4.82 -10.48 -14.64
CA SER A 457 5.66 -9.65 -13.76
C SER A 457 6.92 -9.16 -14.47
N HIS A 458 7.66 -10.06 -15.10
CA HIS A 458 8.87 -9.71 -15.87
C HIS A 458 8.58 -8.80 -17.06
N GLN A 459 7.41 -8.98 -17.72
CA GLN A 459 6.99 -8.11 -18.83
C GLN A 459 6.70 -6.67 -18.35
N LEU A 460 6.04 -6.52 -17.20
CA LEU A 460 5.59 -5.23 -16.70
C LEU A 460 6.69 -4.47 -15.93
N ASP A 461 7.56 -5.21 -15.27
CA ASP A 461 8.71 -4.66 -14.53
C ASP A 461 9.92 -5.63 -14.57
N PRO A 462 10.80 -5.48 -15.55
CA PRO A 462 12.00 -6.31 -15.67
C PRO A 462 13.08 -5.97 -14.62
N THR A 463 12.85 -4.99 -13.76
CA THR A 463 13.86 -4.53 -12.77
C THR A 463 13.74 -5.24 -11.44
N ARG A 464 12.63 -5.94 -11.18
CA ARG A 464 12.38 -6.67 -9.95
C ARG A 464 12.10 -8.13 -10.21
N PRO A 465 12.65 -9.03 -9.36
CA PRO A 465 12.40 -10.47 -9.49
C PRO A 465 10.97 -10.82 -9.04
N ALA A 466 10.48 -11.91 -9.64
CA ALA A 466 9.23 -12.56 -9.26
C ALA A 466 9.48 -13.62 -8.17
N ALA A 467 8.80 -13.49 -7.05
CA ALA A 467 8.94 -14.40 -5.92
C ALA A 467 7.73 -15.33 -5.77
N ILE A 468 7.95 -16.52 -5.26
CA ILE A 468 6.89 -17.45 -4.83
C ILE A 468 6.87 -17.45 -3.30
N GLY A 469 5.90 -16.74 -2.72
CA GLY A 469 5.74 -16.66 -1.27
C GLY A 469 5.13 -17.93 -0.69
N GLY A 470 5.59 -18.33 0.51
CA GLY A 470 5.09 -19.53 1.16
C GLY A 470 5.24 -20.79 0.32
N ALA A 471 6.41 -21.03 -0.28
CA ALA A 471 6.61 -22.08 -1.28
C ALA A 471 7.19 -23.38 -0.74
N GLN A 472 7.07 -23.63 0.58
CA GLN A 472 7.68 -24.76 1.28
C GLN A 472 7.03 -26.14 0.98
N ARG A 473 6.06 -26.19 0.09
CA ARG A 473 5.36 -27.43 -0.35
C ARG A 473 4.89 -27.30 -1.80
N PRO A 474 4.62 -28.42 -2.48
CA PRO A 474 4.99 -29.78 -2.10
C PRO A 474 6.49 -30.02 -2.19
N LEU A 475 6.98 -31.10 -1.59
CA LEU A 475 8.37 -31.54 -1.70
C LEU A 475 8.63 -32.28 -3.03
N GLY A 476 9.89 -32.48 -3.39
CA GLY A 476 10.31 -33.27 -4.54
C GLY A 476 9.95 -32.63 -5.89
N VAL A 477 9.53 -33.43 -6.85
CA VAL A 477 9.29 -33.00 -8.25
C VAL A 477 8.12 -32.04 -8.40
N GLY A 478 7.22 -31.97 -7.42
CA GLY A 478 6.06 -31.10 -7.44
C GLY A 478 6.33 -29.68 -6.92
N ARG A 479 7.54 -29.34 -6.54
CA ARG A 479 7.95 -28.05 -5.96
C ARG A 479 7.51 -26.87 -6.81
N ILE A 480 7.03 -25.81 -6.16
CA ILE A 480 6.60 -24.56 -6.79
C ILE A 480 7.59 -23.41 -6.61
N ASP A 481 8.48 -23.48 -5.65
CA ASP A 481 9.48 -22.43 -5.36
C ASP A 481 10.35 -22.05 -6.56
N LYS A 482 10.69 -23.01 -7.41
CA LYS A 482 11.53 -22.81 -8.61
C LYS A 482 10.76 -22.29 -9.83
N LEU A 483 9.48 -21.98 -9.69
CA LEU A 483 8.70 -21.34 -10.75
C LEU A 483 8.97 -19.82 -10.83
N GLY A 484 9.45 -19.23 -9.73
CA GLY A 484 9.89 -17.84 -9.68
C GLY A 484 11.41 -17.71 -9.57
N ASP A 485 11.86 -16.46 -9.46
CA ASP A 485 13.28 -16.12 -9.29
C ASP A 485 13.74 -16.26 -7.83
N ILE A 486 12.80 -16.15 -6.87
CA ILE A 486 13.04 -16.20 -5.43
C ILE A 486 12.03 -17.13 -4.77
N GLY A 487 12.52 -17.99 -3.86
CA GLY A 487 11.69 -18.80 -2.99
C GLY A 487 11.46 -18.14 -1.62
N GLY A 488 10.20 -17.97 -1.24
CA GLY A 488 9.80 -17.64 0.13
C GLY A 488 9.38 -18.91 0.86
N TYR A 489 9.91 -19.16 2.06
CA TYR A 489 9.63 -20.37 2.83
C TYR A 489 9.01 -20.01 4.17
N ASN A 490 7.81 -20.55 4.44
CA ASN A 490 7.12 -20.30 5.69
C ASN A 490 7.42 -21.39 6.71
N GLY A 491 7.54 -21.01 7.98
CA GLY A 491 7.60 -21.89 9.11
C GLY A 491 8.65 -23.02 8.99
N ASP A 492 8.18 -24.25 9.09
CA ASP A 492 8.99 -25.45 9.03
C ASP A 492 9.70 -25.67 7.67
N GLY A 493 9.18 -25.04 6.63
CA GLY A 493 9.79 -25.10 5.29
C GLY A 493 11.23 -24.60 5.27
N ALA A 494 11.56 -23.63 6.09
CA ALA A 494 12.91 -23.11 6.19
C ALA A 494 13.95 -24.15 6.69
N THR A 495 13.50 -25.20 7.37
CA THR A 495 14.34 -26.24 7.95
C THR A 495 14.27 -27.58 7.21
N GLN A 496 13.41 -27.71 6.19
CA GLN A 496 13.29 -28.92 5.39
C GLN A 496 14.51 -29.13 4.49
N PRO A 497 15.02 -30.36 4.33
CA PRO A 497 16.20 -30.67 3.51
C PRO A 497 16.13 -30.10 2.08
N ASP A 498 14.95 -30.17 1.43
CA ASP A 498 14.74 -29.70 0.07
C ASP A 498 14.95 -28.17 -0.08
N PHE A 499 14.83 -27.41 1.00
CA PHE A 499 14.88 -25.95 1.04
C PHE A 499 16.08 -25.40 1.83
N LEU A 500 16.90 -26.28 2.42
CA LEU A 500 18.16 -25.85 3.07
C LEU A 500 19.16 -25.28 2.07
N ASN A 501 19.18 -25.79 0.85
CA ASN A 501 19.94 -25.24 -0.27
C ASN A 501 19.13 -25.37 -1.56
N PRO A 502 18.18 -24.50 -1.81
CA PRO A 502 17.26 -24.64 -2.95
C PRO A 502 17.92 -24.37 -4.30
N GLY A 503 19.11 -23.75 -4.34
CA GLY A 503 19.80 -23.35 -5.56
C GLY A 503 19.19 -22.13 -6.27
N ILE A 504 18.33 -21.42 -5.59
CA ILE A 504 17.77 -20.10 -5.97
C ILE A 504 17.85 -19.18 -4.76
N PRO A 505 17.80 -17.84 -4.94
CA PRO A 505 17.69 -16.92 -3.83
C PRO A 505 16.51 -17.27 -2.94
N GLY A 506 16.66 -17.16 -1.63
CA GLY A 506 15.64 -17.54 -0.69
C GLY A 506 15.52 -16.59 0.50
N VAL A 507 14.31 -16.51 1.04
CA VAL A 507 13.98 -15.78 2.27
C VAL A 507 13.03 -16.63 3.11
N VAL A 508 13.14 -16.55 4.43
CA VAL A 508 12.13 -17.09 5.32
C VAL A 508 11.00 -16.08 5.39
N SER A 509 9.97 -16.31 4.56
CA SER A 509 8.87 -15.35 4.38
C SER A 509 7.92 -15.30 5.57
N GLU A 510 7.89 -16.36 6.41
CA GLU A 510 7.18 -16.36 7.69
C GLU A 510 7.90 -17.27 8.69
N TYR A 511 8.06 -16.79 9.92
CA TYR A 511 8.54 -17.61 11.03
C TYR A 511 7.91 -17.17 12.34
N GLY A 512 8.06 -17.98 13.34
CA GLY A 512 7.78 -17.63 14.73
C GLY A 512 6.35 -17.68 15.06
N SER A 513 5.89 -16.81 15.62
CA SER A 513 4.95 -16.18 16.45
C SER A 513 4.27 -17.09 17.47
N THR A 514 4.28 -16.58 18.63
CA THR A 514 3.42 -17.05 19.70
C THR A 514 2.09 -16.35 19.59
N THR A 515 1.02 -17.13 19.58
CA THR A 515 -0.32 -16.60 19.81
C THR A 515 -0.44 -16.16 21.24
N ALA A 516 -0.56 -14.88 21.50
CA ALA A 516 -0.74 -14.38 22.85
C ALA A 516 -1.41 -13.01 22.85
N ASP A 517 -2.34 -12.86 23.79
CA ASP A 517 -2.81 -11.53 24.19
C ASP A 517 -1.69 -10.77 24.92
N ARG A 518 -1.89 -9.48 25.15
CA ARG A 518 -0.99 -8.73 26.03
C ARG A 518 -0.95 -9.40 27.42
N PRO A 519 0.18 -9.41 28.11
CA PRO A 519 1.42 -8.71 27.79
C PRO A 519 2.28 -9.31 26.68
N GLY A 520 2.04 -10.56 26.26
CA GLY A 520 2.66 -11.20 25.09
C GLY A 520 4.17 -11.20 25.09
N GLU A 521 4.77 -12.07 25.93
CA GLU A 521 6.22 -12.27 25.97
C GLU A 521 6.74 -12.83 24.65
N TYR A 522 7.99 -12.51 24.31
CA TYR A 522 8.66 -13.23 23.23
C TYR A 522 8.78 -14.71 23.59
N MET A 523 8.31 -15.55 22.71
CA MET A 523 8.50 -16.99 22.78
C MET A 523 8.84 -17.50 21.37
N PRO A 524 9.90 -18.30 21.25
CA PRO A 524 10.25 -18.89 19.96
C PRO A 524 9.09 -19.77 19.49
N GLY A 525 8.55 -19.44 18.32
CA GLY A 525 7.47 -20.17 17.67
C GLY A 525 7.98 -21.15 16.62
N TRP A 526 7.11 -21.49 15.67
CA TRP A 526 7.44 -22.38 14.57
C TRP A 526 8.41 -21.69 13.58
N GLY A 527 9.42 -22.45 13.10
CA GLY A 527 10.39 -21.96 12.12
C GLY A 527 11.29 -20.84 12.60
N ASP A 528 11.35 -20.58 13.92
CA ASP A 528 12.27 -19.59 14.47
C ASP A 528 13.72 -20.01 14.21
N LEU A 529 14.35 -19.34 13.27
CA LEU A 529 15.69 -19.65 12.81
C LEU A 529 16.76 -19.30 13.85
N GLU A 530 16.49 -18.34 14.71
CA GLU A 530 17.44 -17.97 15.75
C GLU A 530 17.55 -19.09 16.79
N LYS A 531 16.44 -19.67 17.19
CA LYS A 531 16.39 -20.80 18.11
C LYS A 531 16.98 -22.08 17.52
N ASN A 532 16.67 -22.34 16.25
CA ASN A 532 17.08 -23.56 15.56
C ASN A 532 18.44 -23.42 14.86
N ASP A 533 19.17 -22.32 15.10
CA ASP A 533 20.39 -21.96 14.36
C ASP A 533 20.19 -21.93 12.83
N GLY A 534 18.95 -21.83 12.39
CA GLY A 534 18.56 -22.07 11.02
C GLY A 534 19.06 -21.03 10.01
N TRP A 535 19.52 -19.88 10.46
CA TRP A 535 20.18 -18.88 9.62
C TRP A 535 21.67 -18.73 9.91
N LYS A 536 22.12 -19.08 11.10
CA LYS A 536 23.56 -19.15 11.42
C LYS A 536 24.20 -20.27 10.61
N GLY A 537 25.11 -19.93 9.71
CA GLY A 537 25.70 -20.87 8.77
C GLY A 537 24.99 -21.02 7.44
N TYR A 538 23.87 -20.26 7.23
CA TYR A 538 23.19 -20.16 5.94
C TYR A 538 23.26 -18.72 5.43
N GLU A 539 24.45 -18.22 5.19
CA GLU A 539 24.73 -16.85 4.74
C GLU A 539 24.09 -16.50 3.39
N TRP A 540 23.69 -17.50 2.62
CA TRP A 540 22.97 -17.36 1.37
C TRP A 540 21.49 -16.96 1.56
N ARG A 541 20.91 -17.12 2.75
CA ARG A 541 19.55 -16.66 3.02
C ARG A 541 19.52 -15.15 3.13
N SER A 542 18.51 -14.54 2.49
CA SER A 542 18.39 -13.08 2.48
C SER A 542 17.84 -12.49 3.77
N GLY A 543 17.27 -13.32 4.63
CA GLY A 543 16.68 -12.89 5.90
C GLY A 543 15.41 -13.62 6.27
N GLN A 544 14.66 -13.05 7.22
CA GLN A 544 13.44 -13.65 7.75
C GLN A 544 12.39 -12.58 8.09
N ALA A 545 11.10 -12.95 8.05
CA ALA A 545 9.99 -12.09 8.44
C ALA A 545 9.10 -12.78 9.47
N ILE A 546 8.92 -12.15 10.64
CA ILE A 546 8.07 -12.72 11.69
C ILE A 546 6.60 -12.73 11.27
N TRP A 547 5.88 -13.78 11.60
CA TRP A 547 4.43 -13.82 11.58
C TRP A 547 3.88 -13.60 13.00
N CYS A 548 3.40 -12.42 13.39
CA CYS A 548 3.16 -11.28 12.52
C CYS A 548 3.56 -9.97 13.23
N GLY A 549 3.65 -8.86 12.53
CA GLY A 549 3.93 -7.54 13.12
C GLY A 549 2.79 -7.07 14.03
N PHE A 550 1.55 -7.24 13.57
CA PHE A 550 0.34 -6.81 14.27
C PHE A 550 -0.68 -7.94 14.38
N ASP A 551 -1.48 -7.93 15.44
CA ASP A 551 -2.71 -8.72 15.46
C ASP A 551 -3.62 -8.26 14.32
N HIS A 552 -4.37 -9.20 13.75
CA HIS A 552 -5.23 -8.95 12.59
C HIS A 552 -6.52 -9.78 12.68
N GLY A 553 -7.55 -9.40 11.96
CA GLY A 553 -8.79 -10.15 11.86
C GLY A 553 -8.57 -11.48 11.13
N SER A 554 -8.95 -12.58 11.78
CA SER A 554 -8.84 -13.90 11.19
C SER A 554 -10.14 -14.69 11.33
N ILE A 555 -10.50 -15.37 10.26
CA ILE A 555 -11.64 -16.31 10.22
C ILE A 555 -11.22 -17.76 10.45
N ALA A 556 -9.94 -18.07 10.37
CA ALA A 556 -9.41 -19.42 10.60
C ALA A 556 -9.36 -19.81 12.07
N GLY A 557 -9.54 -18.85 12.96
CA GLY A 557 -9.60 -19.07 14.41
C GLY A 557 -9.17 -17.82 15.17
N SER A 558 -9.73 -17.61 16.37
CA SER A 558 -9.41 -16.44 17.19
C SER A 558 -7.92 -16.34 17.56
N GLN A 559 -7.20 -17.45 17.54
CA GLN A 559 -5.80 -17.49 17.93
C GLN A 559 -4.87 -17.05 16.81
N LEU A 560 -5.16 -17.37 15.54
CA LEU A 560 -4.33 -16.95 14.42
C LEU A 560 -4.29 -15.42 14.27
N GLY A 561 -5.37 -14.74 14.58
CA GLY A 561 -5.42 -13.28 14.60
C GLY A 561 -4.56 -12.62 15.67
N LYS A 562 -4.19 -13.32 16.74
CA LYS A 562 -3.41 -12.79 17.88
C LYS A 562 -1.91 -13.07 17.80
N MET A 563 -1.38 -13.32 16.60
CA MET A 563 0.03 -13.64 16.38
C MET A 563 0.95 -12.41 16.26
N GLY A 564 0.42 -11.19 16.39
CA GLY A 564 1.20 -9.96 16.32
C GLY A 564 2.14 -9.77 17.51
N ILE A 565 3.28 -9.11 17.25
CA ILE A 565 4.13 -8.56 18.33
C ILE A 565 3.59 -7.24 18.86
N VAL A 566 2.63 -6.66 18.17
CA VAL A 566 1.81 -5.52 18.55
C VAL A 566 0.36 -5.95 18.51
N ASP A 567 -0.45 -5.52 19.47
CA ASP A 567 -1.86 -5.89 19.50
C ASP A 567 -2.71 -5.21 18.42
N TYR A 568 -3.97 -5.58 18.34
CA TYR A 568 -4.90 -5.04 17.34
C TYR A 568 -5.14 -3.52 17.47
N PHE A 569 -4.99 -2.98 18.69
CA PHE A 569 -5.08 -1.54 18.99
C PHE A 569 -3.77 -0.78 18.77
N ARG A 570 -2.75 -1.44 18.23
CA ARG A 570 -1.41 -0.88 18.02
C ARG A 570 -0.65 -0.58 19.32
N ILE A 571 -0.99 -1.29 20.40
CA ILE A 571 -0.21 -1.25 21.63
C ILE A 571 0.87 -2.34 21.58
N PRO A 572 2.17 -1.97 21.76
CA PRO A 572 3.24 -2.95 21.73
C PRO A 572 3.10 -4.01 22.82
N LYS A 573 3.24 -5.28 22.44
CA LYS A 573 3.40 -6.39 23.37
C LYS A 573 4.86 -6.45 23.86
N ARG A 574 5.16 -7.23 24.89
CA ARG A 574 6.54 -7.37 25.41
C ARG A 574 7.48 -7.96 24.36
N SER A 575 6.96 -8.79 23.45
CA SER A 575 7.69 -9.30 22.28
C SER A 575 8.19 -8.19 21.35
N TRP A 576 7.44 -7.09 21.15
CA TRP A 576 7.91 -5.94 20.37
C TRP A 576 9.13 -5.28 21.02
N TYR A 577 9.11 -5.12 22.36
CA TYR A 577 10.25 -4.58 23.11
C TYR A 577 11.44 -5.53 23.10
N TRP A 578 11.20 -6.85 23.07
CA TRP A 578 12.25 -7.84 22.89
C TRP A 578 12.97 -7.64 21.55
N TYR A 579 12.22 -7.53 20.43
CA TYR A 579 12.81 -7.25 19.10
C TYR A 579 13.56 -5.93 19.08
N ARG A 580 13.02 -4.87 19.71
CA ARG A 580 13.71 -3.59 19.79
C ARG A 580 15.05 -3.70 20.54
N ASN A 581 15.11 -4.49 21.58
CA ASN A 581 16.35 -4.77 22.27
C ASN A 581 17.34 -5.57 21.43
N GLU A 582 16.84 -6.61 20.74
CA GLU A 582 17.66 -7.49 19.89
C GLU A 582 18.27 -6.72 18.71
N TYR A 583 17.49 -5.87 18.05
CA TYR A 583 17.91 -5.19 16.83
C TYR A 583 18.56 -3.82 17.05
N ASN A 584 18.09 -3.06 18.03
CA ASN A 584 18.55 -1.69 18.29
C ASN A 584 19.32 -1.54 19.61
N HIS A 585 19.45 -2.61 20.41
CA HIS A 585 20.09 -2.60 21.73
C HIS A 585 19.45 -1.61 22.72
N ILE A 586 18.11 -1.43 22.61
CA ILE A 586 17.31 -0.57 23.51
C ILE A 586 16.58 -1.49 24.48
N ALA A 587 17.03 -1.49 25.73
CA ALA A 587 16.44 -2.32 26.78
C ALA A 587 14.94 -2.06 26.96
N PRO A 588 14.12 -3.12 27.24
CA PRO A 588 12.72 -2.94 27.60
C PRO A 588 12.54 -2.01 28.80
N PRO A 589 11.40 -1.30 28.90
CA PRO A 589 11.10 -0.48 30.07
C PRO A 589 10.88 -1.35 31.32
N GLU A 590 10.92 -0.74 32.49
CA GLU A 590 10.38 -1.38 33.69
C GLU A 590 8.85 -1.50 33.53
N TRP A 591 8.34 -2.72 33.63
CA TRP A 591 6.90 -2.96 33.47
C TRP A 591 6.08 -2.38 34.61
N ALA A 592 4.94 -1.81 34.27
CA ALA A 592 3.97 -1.33 35.24
C ALA A 592 3.54 -2.48 36.19
N LYS A 593 3.32 -2.13 37.46
CA LYS A 593 2.84 -3.06 38.50
C LYS A 593 1.44 -2.67 38.95
N PRO A 594 0.66 -3.59 39.52
CA PRO A 594 -0.62 -3.23 40.11
C PRO A 594 -0.48 -2.09 41.13
N GLY A 595 -1.41 -1.14 41.10
CA GLY A 595 -1.41 0.05 41.94
C GLY A 595 -2.81 0.60 42.19
N ILE A 596 -2.90 1.71 42.89
CA ILE A 596 -4.18 2.39 43.16
C ILE A 596 -4.34 3.53 42.16
N PRO A 597 -5.36 3.50 41.28
CA PRO A 597 -5.56 4.55 40.29
C PRO A 597 -5.86 5.91 40.94
N ALA A 598 -5.17 6.95 40.51
CA ALA A 598 -5.30 8.29 41.05
C ALA A 598 -5.31 9.40 40.01
N LYS A 599 -4.70 9.22 38.85
CA LYS A 599 -4.58 10.21 37.79
C LYS A 599 -4.71 9.56 36.40
N LEU A 600 -5.11 10.38 35.43
CA LEU A 600 -5.08 10.03 34.01
C LEU A 600 -4.10 10.93 33.27
N LYS A 601 -3.32 10.34 32.36
CA LYS A 601 -2.53 11.05 31.36
C LYS A 601 -3.11 10.76 30.00
N LEU A 602 -3.52 11.79 29.25
CA LEU A 602 -3.99 11.70 27.89
C LEU A 602 -2.94 12.26 26.95
N GLU A 603 -2.55 11.49 25.96
CA GLU A 603 -1.59 11.87 24.93
C GLU A 603 -2.21 11.66 23.54
N ALA A 604 -1.79 12.48 22.59
CA ALA A 604 -2.14 12.35 21.19
C ALA A 604 -0.84 12.28 20.37
N ASP A 605 -0.81 11.46 19.35
CA ASP A 605 0.35 11.34 18.46
C ASP A 605 0.63 12.64 17.69
N LYS A 606 -0.41 13.47 17.51
CA LYS A 606 -0.31 14.83 16.96
C LYS A 606 -1.48 15.71 17.45
N THR A 607 -1.22 17.01 17.55
CA THR A 607 -2.21 18.01 17.98
C THR A 607 -2.42 19.12 16.95
N MET A 608 -1.63 19.15 15.87
CA MET A 608 -1.68 20.15 14.80
C MET A 608 -1.49 19.48 13.43
N GLY A 609 -1.87 20.20 12.38
CA GLY A 609 -1.72 19.74 11.01
C GLY A 609 -2.63 18.58 10.65
N ILE A 610 -3.72 18.37 11.39
CA ILE A 610 -4.69 17.30 11.13
C ILE A 610 -5.50 17.66 9.89
N ARG A 611 -5.46 16.77 8.89
CA ARG A 611 -6.27 16.93 7.68
C ARG A 611 -7.66 16.37 7.93
N ILE A 612 -8.67 17.13 7.56
CA ILE A 612 -10.08 16.74 7.72
C ILE A 612 -10.66 16.16 6.42
N ASP A 613 -9.86 15.44 5.66
CA ASP A 613 -10.18 14.96 4.32
C ASP A 613 -10.38 13.43 4.22
N GLY A 614 -10.46 12.73 5.35
CA GLY A 614 -10.60 11.28 5.44
C GLY A 614 -9.28 10.52 5.28
N THR A 615 -8.14 11.19 5.04
CA THR A 615 -6.82 10.54 4.92
C THR A 615 -6.05 10.54 6.22
N ASP A 616 -6.57 11.23 7.26
CA ASP A 616 -5.86 11.50 8.49
C ASP A 616 -6.69 11.13 9.73
N ASP A 617 -6.00 10.82 10.80
CA ASP A 617 -6.56 10.54 12.13
C ASP A 617 -5.60 10.97 13.23
N VAL A 618 -6.02 10.82 14.47
CA VAL A 618 -5.21 11.05 15.67
C VAL A 618 -5.33 9.83 16.57
N GLN A 619 -4.19 9.23 16.90
CA GLN A 619 -4.14 8.17 17.90
C GLN A 619 -4.07 8.79 19.31
N LEU A 620 -5.03 8.45 20.15
CA LEU A 620 -5.08 8.85 21.56
C LEU A 620 -4.61 7.71 22.44
N THR A 621 -3.74 8.03 23.39
CA THR A 621 -3.27 7.09 24.42
C THR A 621 -3.65 7.61 25.80
N VAL A 622 -4.34 6.80 26.58
CA VAL A 622 -4.66 7.11 27.98
C VAL A 622 -3.83 6.19 28.88
N THR A 623 -3.08 6.78 29.78
CA THR A 623 -2.33 6.06 30.81
C THR A 623 -2.93 6.32 32.17
N VAL A 624 -3.21 5.26 32.93
CA VAL A 624 -3.66 5.38 34.32
C VAL A 624 -2.46 5.36 35.27
N LEU A 625 -2.41 6.35 36.14
CA LEU A 625 -1.28 6.56 37.03
C LEU A 625 -1.72 6.50 38.50
N ASP A 626 -0.82 6.08 39.37
CA ASP A 626 -0.97 6.19 40.83
C ASP A 626 -0.81 7.62 41.34
N ALA A 627 -0.91 7.83 42.64
CA ALA A 627 -0.75 9.13 43.27
C ALA A 627 0.63 9.75 43.06
N GLN A 628 1.67 8.93 42.89
CA GLN A 628 3.04 9.32 42.64
C GLN A 628 3.29 9.61 41.14
N GLY A 629 2.32 9.34 40.25
CA GLY A 629 2.43 9.56 38.83
C GLY A 629 3.11 8.40 38.09
N LYS A 630 3.21 7.23 38.71
CA LYS A 630 3.72 6.02 38.10
C LYS A 630 2.56 5.26 37.43
N GLU A 631 2.80 4.72 36.25
CA GLU A 631 1.84 3.86 35.53
C GLU A 631 1.52 2.59 36.31
N ILE A 632 0.24 2.20 36.28
CA ILE A 632 -0.25 0.97 36.93
C ILE A 632 -0.78 -0.01 35.90
N SER A 633 -0.62 -1.31 36.16
CA SER A 633 -1.04 -2.39 35.24
C SER A 633 -2.50 -2.81 35.41
N ASN A 634 -3.11 -2.59 36.56
CA ASN A 634 -4.50 -2.93 36.89
C ASN A 634 -5.43 -1.72 36.73
N SER A 635 -5.41 -1.07 35.60
CA SER A 635 -6.20 0.13 35.32
C SER A 635 -7.71 -0.19 35.33
N PRO A 636 -8.56 0.67 35.91
CA PRO A 636 -10.00 0.59 35.74
C PRO A 636 -10.39 0.97 34.31
N GLU A 637 -11.64 0.71 33.95
CA GLU A 637 -12.23 1.23 32.72
C GLU A 637 -12.12 2.76 32.66
N VAL A 638 -11.70 3.27 31.50
CA VAL A 638 -11.59 4.70 31.22
C VAL A 638 -12.44 5.03 30.01
N THR A 639 -13.33 6.01 30.15
CA THR A 639 -14.19 6.48 29.05
C THR A 639 -13.63 7.80 28.47
N LEU A 640 -13.44 7.84 27.14
CA LEU A 640 -13.17 9.08 26.41
C LEU A 640 -14.45 9.64 25.84
N LYS A 641 -14.61 10.96 25.91
CA LYS A 641 -15.72 11.69 25.29
C LYS A 641 -15.20 12.84 24.46
N LEU A 642 -15.63 12.90 23.21
CA LEU A 642 -15.43 14.09 22.37
C LEU A 642 -16.35 15.21 22.87
N VAL A 643 -15.76 16.32 23.36
CA VAL A 643 -16.52 17.44 23.92
C VAL A 643 -16.95 18.41 22.84
N ALA A 644 -16.12 18.62 21.83
CA ALA A 644 -16.41 19.52 20.71
C ALA A 644 -15.53 19.14 19.50
N GLY A 645 -15.99 19.52 18.29
CA GLY A 645 -15.28 19.31 17.03
C GLY A 645 -15.95 18.26 16.14
N PRO A 646 -15.48 18.14 14.88
CA PRO A 646 -16.07 17.26 13.87
C PRO A 646 -15.54 15.83 13.90
N GLY A 647 -14.70 15.48 14.88
CA GLY A 647 -14.13 14.13 14.99
C GLY A 647 -15.13 13.09 15.49
N GLU A 648 -14.84 11.84 15.23
CA GLU A 648 -15.56 10.67 15.74
C GLU A 648 -14.59 9.59 16.17
N PHE A 649 -15.03 8.67 17.02
CA PHE A 649 -14.26 7.51 17.41
C PHE A 649 -14.74 6.29 16.60
N PRO A 650 -14.01 5.84 15.59
CA PRO A 650 -14.38 4.62 14.85
C PRO A 650 -14.27 3.37 15.71
N THR A 651 -13.45 3.44 16.76
CA THR A 651 -13.25 2.35 17.72
C THR A 651 -14.35 2.26 18.79
N GLY A 652 -15.36 3.16 18.79
CA GLY A 652 -16.26 3.29 19.93
C GLY A 652 -15.53 3.77 21.19
N CYS A 653 -16.21 3.80 22.34
CA CYS A 653 -15.62 4.24 23.62
C CYS A 653 -14.93 3.12 24.40
N LEU A 654 -14.53 2.02 23.79
CA LEU A 654 -13.86 0.91 24.46
C LEU A 654 -12.37 1.13 24.50
N LEU A 655 -11.84 1.36 25.69
CA LEU A 655 -10.41 1.47 25.98
C LEU A 655 -9.95 0.18 26.65
N TYR A 656 -8.94 -0.44 26.06
CA TYR A 656 -8.29 -1.61 26.65
C TYR A 656 -7.06 -1.18 27.43
N THR A 657 -6.89 -1.74 28.60
CA THR A 657 -5.74 -1.48 29.47
C THR A 657 -4.62 -2.46 29.19
N SER A 658 -3.40 -2.09 29.56
CA SER A 658 -2.17 -2.83 29.23
C SER A 658 -2.09 -4.27 29.74
N ASP A 659 -2.88 -4.64 30.76
CA ASP A 659 -2.84 -5.97 31.39
C ASP A 659 -4.21 -6.63 31.61
N ALA A 660 -5.30 -6.04 31.12
CA ALA A 660 -6.65 -6.57 31.29
C ALA A 660 -7.01 -7.64 30.22
N ALA A 661 -6.13 -8.62 30.01
CA ALA A 661 -6.42 -9.72 29.11
C ALA A 661 -7.41 -10.75 29.69
N ASP A 662 -7.71 -10.69 30.99
CA ASP A 662 -8.47 -11.73 31.68
C ASP A 662 -9.98 -11.46 31.81
N ASP A 663 -10.49 -10.29 31.44
CA ASP A 663 -11.89 -9.90 31.72
C ASP A 663 -12.73 -9.54 30.48
N LEU A 664 -12.42 -10.08 29.31
CA LEU A 664 -13.30 -9.97 28.15
C LEU A 664 -14.27 -11.17 28.08
N THR A 665 -15.24 -11.16 28.95
CA THR A 665 -16.45 -11.99 28.82
C THR A 665 -17.60 -11.14 28.35
#